data_86c39d7fe56283cb5a89dc012a7add92
#
_entry.id   86c39d7fe56283cb5a89dc012a7add92
#
_cell.length_a   1.000
_cell.length_b   1.000
_cell.length_c   1.000
_cell.angle_alpha   90.00
_cell.angle_beta   90.00
_cell.angle_gamma   90.00
#
_symmetry.space_group_name_H-M   'P 1'
#
loop_
_entity.id
_entity.type
_entity.pdbx_description
1 polymer ?
#
loop_
_entity_poly.entity_id
_entity_poly.type
_entity_poly.pdbx_seq_one_letter_code
_entity_poly.pdbx_strand_id
1 'polypeptide(L)'
;MWGRWWGNQTLTLNSQCSVHLPILLSISYSSHNIANTCISSLTLHAYKRTMGSPFRPISCSRKTPYRIETRNLSYKLCSQLDEYRSLCFGSSPGRGAKFILKNVNCEARPGELTAIAGPSGAGKTTLLEILAGRISPCNKVSGHVLVNHRPMDVNQFRRTSGYVTQDDALFPSLTVRETLMYSAMLRLPGGRKVAAVRVEELMKELGLDHIADSRIGGASDHGISGGERRRVSIGVDLVHDPAVILIDEPTSGLDSASALNVVSLLRLVAFNQGKTIILTIHQPGFRILELFDGLILLSDGFVMHNGSLNLLEARLKLAGHHIPDHVNVLEFALDVMESLVIHTSESGDNQFLLKENQDHKMRMQYSKVAKVKAIAYSNSPMEEIAILGQRFCCNIFRTKQLFVTRIIQAIVAGFVLGSIFFNVGNQQSHAALQTRSGFFAFSLTFLLSSTTEGLPIFLDERRGFMRETSGGAYRVSSYVLANALVFLPFLLLVGLLYSTPVYWLVGLRKDIDGFLYFSLVVWLVLLMSNSLVACFSALVPNFILGSSVIAGLMGSFFLFSGYFISKEKIPSYWIYMHYLSLFKYPFECLMINEYGGERGKTWCLEISNGKCILHGVEFLRQQGLKDSQKWSNLPVMLSFIVGYRMLNFFILWFRCYRTRK
;
A
#
# COMPACT_ATOMS: atom_id res chain seq x y z
N MET A 1 -31.25 -19.19 -17.30
CA MET A 1 -31.70 -20.41 -16.64
C MET A 1 -30.66 -20.86 -15.61
N TRP A 2 -30.65 -20.26 -14.45
CA TRP A 2 -30.05 -20.78 -13.19
C TRP A 2 -30.42 -19.76 -12.12
N GLY A 3 -31.63 -19.93 -11.60
CA GLY A 3 -32.11 -19.25 -10.42
C GLY A 3 -32.88 -20.24 -9.58
N ARG A 4 -32.81 -20.08 -8.27
CA ARG A 4 -33.46 -20.83 -7.18
C ARG A 4 -32.72 -22.09 -6.73
N TRP A 5 -32.08 -21.90 -5.61
CA TRP A 5 -32.06 -22.83 -4.45
C TRP A 5 -31.28 -22.15 -3.32
N TRP A 6 -32.00 -21.68 -2.31
CA TRP A 6 -31.70 -21.72 -0.87
C TRP A 6 -32.86 -21.06 -0.15
N GLY A 7 -33.72 -21.94 0.37
CA GLY A 7 -34.84 -21.57 1.21
C GLY A 7 -34.42 -21.54 2.69
N ASN A 8 -35.12 -20.72 3.43
CA ASN A 8 -35.17 -20.53 4.86
C ASN A 8 -35.07 -21.81 5.71
N GLN A 9 -34.24 -21.78 6.74
CA GLN A 9 -34.51 -22.48 8.00
C GLN A 9 -34.08 -21.60 9.18
N THR A 10 -35.08 -21.02 9.83
CA THR A 10 -35.05 -20.52 11.20
C THR A 10 -35.04 -21.70 12.16
N LEU A 11 -34.08 -21.74 13.06
CA LEU A 11 -34.10 -22.60 14.25
C LEU A 11 -33.95 -21.74 15.51
N THR A 12 -35.06 -21.59 16.18
CA THR A 12 -35.19 -21.17 17.57
C THR A 12 -34.65 -22.25 18.53
N LEU A 13 -33.83 -21.88 19.48
CA LEU A 13 -33.58 -22.66 20.67
C LEU A 13 -33.53 -21.75 21.90
N ASN A 14 -34.61 -21.92 22.71
CA ASN A 14 -34.74 -21.50 24.10
C ASN A 14 -33.91 -22.42 25.01
N SER A 15 -33.32 -21.85 26.05
CA SER A 15 -33.29 -22.34 27.43
C SER A 15 -32.34 -21.49 28.28
N GLN A 16 -32.88 -20.61 29.11
CA GLN A 16 -33.01 -20.72 30.56
C GLN A 16 -31.79 -21.25 31.30
N CYS A 17 -31.13 -20.38 32.06
CA CYS A 17 -30.77 -20.65 33.45
C CYS A 17 -30.58 -19.33 34.23
N SER A 18 -31.50 -19.10 35.11
CA SER A 18 -31.47 -18.17 36.23
C SER A 18 -30.51 -18.64 37.32
N VAL A 19 -29.92 -17.76 38.12
CA VAL A 19 -29.86 -17.82 39.58
C VAL A 19 -29.13 -16.61 40.20
N HIS A 20 -29.90 -15.90 41.02
CA HIS A 20 -29.64 -15.14 42.26
C HIS A 20 -28.77 -13.85 42.32
N LEU A 21 -29.51 -12.76 42.50
CA LEU A 21 -29.26 -11.65 43.46
C LEU A 21 -29.38 -12.17 44.92
N PRO A 22 -28.98 -11.44 46.02
CA PRO A 22 -29.28 -10.01 46.25
C PRO A 22 -28.27 -9.22 47.15
N ILE A 23 -28.67 -7.97 47.42
CA ILE A 23 -28.57 -7.13 48.66
C ILE A 23 -27.91 -5.77 48.43
N LEU A 24 -28.75 -4.78 48.26
CA LEU A 24 -29.06 -3.63 49.10
C LEU A 24 -27.90 -2.90 49.81
N LEU A 25 -27.72 -1.60 49.46
CA LEU A 25 -27.89 -0.53 50.47
C LEU A 25 -27.95 0.85 49.82
N SER A 26 -29.06 1.47 50.07
CA SER A 26 -29.35 2.90 49.85
C SER A 26 -28.60 3.76 50.86
N ILE A 27 -27.94 4.87 50.40
CA ILE A 27 -27.79 6.07 51.24
C ILE A 27 -27.86 7.30 50.34
N SER A 28 -28.65 8.22 50.79
CA SER A 28 -29.21 9.44 50.29
C SER A 28 -28.25 10.53 49.82
N TYR A 29 -28.83 11.33 48.93
CA TYR A 29 -28.44 12.70 48.52
C TYR A 29 -28.04 13.61 49.69
N SER A 30 -26.89 14.28 49.59
CA SER A 30 -26.65 15.72 49.81
C SER A 30 -25.17 16.05 49.82
N SER A 31 -24.70 16.75 48.82
CA SER A 31 -23.78 17.89 48.90
C SER A 31 -23.06 18.10 47.58
N HIS A 32 -23.61 19.02 46.82
CA HIS A 32 -22.95 19.62 45.66
C HIS A 32 -21.82 20.57 46.11
N ASN A 33 -20.80 20.63 45.27
CA ASN A 33 -19.71 21.62 45.24
C ASN A 33 -18.56 21.43 46.26
N ILE A 34 -17.66 20.48 45.95
CA ILE A 34 -16.20 20.60 46.22
C ILE A 34 -15.40 19.50 45.44
N ALA A 35 -16.08 18.67 44.64
CA ALA A 35 -15.45 17.46 44.06
C ALA A 35 -14.78 17.64 42.67
N ASN A 36 -14.98 18.75 41.97
CA ASN A 36 -14.52 18.88 40.56
C ASN A 36 -13.07 19.34 40.38
N THR A 37 -12.42 19.83 41.42
CA THR A 37 -10.99 20.22 41.36
C THR A 37 -10.01 19.10 41.80
N CYS A 38 -10.51 18.08 42.49
CA CYS A 38 -9.68 16.93 42.94
C CYS A 38 -9.68 15.74 41.98
N ILE A 39 -10.66 15.60 41.08
CA ILE A 39 -10.77 14.42 40.21
C ILE A 39 -9.80 14.49 39.04
N SER A 40 -9.49 15.69 38.51
CA SER A 40 -8.49 15.87 37.46
C SER A 40 -7.05 15.59 37.92
N SER A 41 -6.75 15.82 39.20
CA SER A 41 -5.43 15.52 39.79
C SER A 41 -5.30 14.06 40.24
N LEU A 42 -6.41 13.39 40.60
CA LEU A 42 -6.41 12.00 41.06
C LEU A 42 -6.32 10.99 39.90
N THR A 43 -6.93 11.28 38.76
CA THR A 43 -6.77 10.44 37.57
C THR A 43 -5.35 10.52 37.01
N LEU A 44 -4.71 11.68 37.06
CA LEU A 44 -3.29 11.84 36.67
C LEU A 44 -2.34 11.15 37.69
N HIS A 45 -2.71 11.11 38.98
CA HIS A 45 -1.92 10.44 40.03
C HIS A 45 -2.13 8.92 40.10
N ALA A 46 -3.32 8.42 39.78
CA ALA A 46 -3.59 6.97 39.70
C ALA A 46 -2.86 6.35 38.48
N TYR A 47 -2.79 7.07 37.35
CA TYR A 47 -2.02 6.64 36.19
C TYR A 47 -0.50 6.67 36.44
N LYS A 48 -0.01 7.58 37.30
CA LYS A 48 1.40 7.61 37.75
C LYS A 48 1.77 6.48 38.74
N ARG A 49 0.81 5.88 39.45
CA ARG A 49 1.09 4.81 40.42
C ARG A 49 1.14 3.40 39.83
N THR A 50 0.60 3.20 38.64
CA THR A 50 0.68 1.90 37.92
C THR A 50 1.93 1.78 37.05
N MET A 51 2.68 2.87 36.81
CA MET A 51 3.99 2.83 36.17
C MET A 51 5.09 3.04 37.23
N GLY A 52 5.48 1.93 37.88
CA GLY A 52 6.59 1.92 38.81
C GLY A 52 7.94 2.08 38.11
N SER A 53 8.71 3.03 38.58
CA SER A 53 10.12 3.37 38.44
C SER A 53 10.43 4.52 37.46
N PRO A 54 11.35 5.46 37.91
CA PRO A 54 11.74 6.54 37.05
C PRO A 54 12.69 6.02 35.96
N PHE A 55 12.20 5.97 34.73
CA PHE A 55 13.02 5.74 33.55
C PHE A 55 14.12 6.82 33.51
N ARG A 56 15.39 6.43 33.68
CA ARG A 56 16.50 7.24 33.21
C ARG A 56 16.44 7.28 31.69
N PRO A 57 16.25 8.45 31.06
CA PRO A 57 16.37 8.54 29.63
C PRO A 57 17.82 8.20 29.27
N ILE A 58 18.03 7.13 28.52
CA ILE A 58 19.27 6.93 27.76
C ILE A 58 19.43 8.21 26.95
N SER A 59 20.59 8.85 27.04
CA SER A 59 20.93 10.16 26.50
C SER A 59 20.38 10.37 25.09
N CYS A 60 19.14 10.80 25.01
CA CYS A 60 18.55 11.29 23.78
C CYS A 60 19.26 12.61 23.49
N SER A 61 20.13 12.63 22.51
CA SER A 61 20.66 13.88 21.96
C SER A 61 19.43 14.78 21.74
N ARG A 62 19.29 15.85 22.53
CA ARG A 62 18.20 16.82 22.41
C ARG A 62 18.22 17.35 20.98
N LYS A 63 17.42 16.75 20.11
CA LYS A 63 17.20 17.30 18.77
C LYS A 63 16.63 18.70 18.95
N THR A 64 17.07 19.62 18.11
CA THR A 64 16.56 20.99 18.11
C THR A 64 15.03 20.96 18.01
N PRO A 65 14.32 21.67 18.89
CA PRO A 65 12.85 21.72 18.83
C PRO A 65 12.42 22.32 17.49
N TYR A 66 11.38 21.77 16.89
CA TYR A 66 10.87 22.21 15.58
C TYR A 66 9.56 22.97 15.76
N ARG A 67 9.59 24.29 15.52
CA ARG A 67 8.42 25.15 15.40
C ARG A 67 8.01 25.22 13.94
N ILE A 68 6.73 25.02 13.63
CA ILE A 68 6.19 25.09 12.28
C ILE A 68 5.26 26.30 12.20
N GLU A 69 5.48 27.13 11.18
CA GLU A 69 4.67 28.31 10.91
C GLU A 69 4.26 28.33 9.43
N THR A 70 3.08 28.84 9.14
CA THR A 70 2.68 29.17 7.76
C THR A 70 2.49 30.66 7.63
N ARG A 71 2.89 31.24 6.50
CA ARG A 71 2.68 32.66 6.18
C ARG A 71 2.04 32.80 4.82
N ASN A 72 0.84 33.38 4.80
CA ASN A 72 0.05 33.67 3.59
C ASN A 72 -0.11 32.44 2.68
N LEU A 73 -0.26 31.25 3.29
CA LEU A 73 -0.31 29.98 2.56
C LEU A 73 -1.65 29.86 1.84
N SER A 74 -1.61 29.78 0.51
CA SER A 74 -2.79 29.53 -0.30
C SER A 74 -2.53 28.38 -1.28
N TYR A 75 -3.56 27.56 -1.51
CA TYR A 75 -3.47 26.41 -2.40
C TYR A 75 -4.65 26.36 -3.36
N LYS A 76 -4.32 26.24 -4.65
CA LYS A 76 -5.27 26.21 -5.75
C LYS A 76 -5.26 24.83 -6.42
N LEU A 77 -6.42 24.17 -6.50
CA LEU A 77 -6.57 22.92 -7.23
C LEU A 77 -6.81 23.20 -8.73
N CYS A 78 -6.01 22.59 -9.60
CA CYS A 78 -6.30 22.56 -11.03
C CYS A 78 -6.86 21.22 -11.43
N SER A 79 -7.81 21.20 -12.36
CA SER A 79 -8.26 19.97 -12.98
C SER A 79 -7.15 19.39 -13.87
N GLN A 80 -7.05 18.06 -13.93
CA GLN A 80 -6.07 17.38 -14.81
C GLN A 80 -6.29 17.74 -16.31
N LEU A 81 -7.51 18.10 -16.68
CA LEU A 81 -7.86 18.55 -18.03
C LEU A 81 -7.25 19.91 -18.38
N ASP A 82 -7.06 20.81 -17.41
CA ASP A 82 -6.42 22.11 -17.62
C ASP A 82 -4.90 21.97 -17.79
N GLU A 83 -4.29 20.96 -17.19
CA GLU A 83 -2.86 20.65 -17.33
C GLU A 83 -2.54 20.13 -18.75
N TYR A 84 -3.40 19.27 -19.31
CA TYR A 84 -3.30 18.80 -20.71
C TYR A 84 -3.58 19.91 -21.72
N ARG A 85 -4.55 20.78 -21.48
CA ARG A 85 -4.86 21.93 -22.35
C ARG A 85 -3.76 22.99 -22.36
N SER A 86 -3.13 23.24 -21.22
CA SER A 86 -2.02 24.18 -21.10
C SER A 86 -0.77 23.71 -21.86
N LEU A 87 -0.51 22.39 -21.89
CA LEU A 87 0.61 21.79 -22.63
C LEU A 87 0.38 21.74 -24.14
N CYS A 88 -0.87 21.61 -24.60
CA CYS A 88 -1.19 21.45 -26.02
C CYS A 88 -1.62 22.75 -26.73
N PHE A 89 -2.18 23.75 -26.05
CA PHE A 89 -2.85 24.88 -26.69
C PHE A 89 -2.50 26.27 -26.17
N GLY A 90 -1.52 26.45 -25.27
CA GLY A 90 -1.05 27.77 -24.84
C GLY A 90 -2.13 28.73 -24.32
N SER A 91 -3.26 28.23 -23.85
CA SER A 91 -4.42 29.04 -23.43
C SER A 91 -4.28 29.53 -22.00
N SER A 92 -4.63 30.77 -21.76
CA SER A 92 -4.74 31.39 -20.42
C SER A 92 -5.55 30.53 -19.45
N PRO A 93 -5.23 30.57 -18.14
CA PRO A 93 -5.85 29.70 -17.12
C PRO A 93 -7.37 29.93 -17.07
N GLY A 94 -8.11 28.87 -17.41
CA GLY A 94 -9.58 28.88 -17.45
C GLY A 94 -10.22 29.23 -16.10
N ARG A 95 -11.39 29.81 -16.16
CA ARG A 95 -12.26 30.35 -15.07
C ARG A 95 -12.70 29.34 -13.98
N GLY A 96 -12.09 28.16 -13.84
CA GLY A 96 -12.59 27.06 -12.98
C GLY A 96 -11.68 26.58 -11.84
N ALA A 97 -10.56 27.24 -11.57
CA ALA A 97 -9.64 26.74 -10.54
C ALA A 97 -10.11 27.14 -9.12
N LYS A 98 -10.49 26.12 -8.33
CA LYS A 98 -10.99 26.29 -6.96
C LYS A 98 -9.83 26.43 -5.97
N PHE A 99 -9.84 27.51 -5.15
CA PHE A 99 -8.96 27.64 -4.01
C PHE A 99 -9.44 26.71 -2.89
N ILE A 100 -8.56 25.84 -2.38
CA ILE A 100 -8.84 25.00 -1.22
C ILE A 100 -8.36 25.66 0.06
N LEU A 101 -7.22 26.34 0.03
CA LEU A 101 -6.70 27.12 1.16
C LEU A 101 -6.47 28.55 0.69
N LYS A 102 -6.80 29.50 1.56
CA LYS A 102 -6.78 30.92 1.28
C LYS A 102 -6.12 31.67 2.45
N ASN A 103 -4.91 32.19 2.20
CA ASN A 103 -4.16 33.03 3.15
C ASN A 103 -4.03 32.43 4.57
N VAL A 104 -3.72 31.15 4.66
CA VAL A 104 -3.62 30.41 5.92
C VAL A 104 -2.35 30.83 6.67
N ASN A 105 -2.57 31.37 7.89
CA ASN A 105 -1.52 31.70 8.84
C ASN A 105 -1.75 30.90 10.12
N CYS A 106 -0.87 29.93 10.41
CA CYS A 106 -0.96 29.12 11.62
C CYS A 106 0.42 28.76 12.16
N GLU A 107 0.42 28.35 13.43
CA GLU A 107 1.62 28.02 14.17
C GLU A 107 1.40 26.75 15.00
N ALA A 108 2.43 25.89 15.04
CA ALA A 108 2.50 24.74 15.95
C ALA A 108 3.86 24.73 16.66
N ARG A 109 3.83 24.57 17.98
CA ARG A 109 5.01 24.68 18.84
C ARG A 109 5.53 23.33 19.28
N PRO A 110 6.84 23.25 19.58
CA PRO A 110 7.44 22.04 20.12
C PRO A 110 6.91 21.72 21.52
N GLY A 111 6.68 20.44 21.78
CA GLY A 111 6.11 19.97 23.05
C GLY A 111 4.59 20.08 23.15
N GLU A 112 3.92 20.62 22.12
CA GLU A 112 2.48 20.82 22.08
C GLU A 112 1.78 19.84 21.12
N LEU A 113 0.57 19.45 21.47
CA LEU A 113 -0.36 18.73 20.62
C LEU A 113 -1.34 19.72 19.98
N THR A 114 -1.19 19.97 18.67
CA THR A 114 -2.02 20.93 17.92
C THR A 114 -3.04 20.18 17.06
N ALA A 115 -4.33 20.52 17.18
CA ALA A 115 -5.39 19.95 16.36
C ALA A 115 -5.82 20.91 15.25
N ILE A 116 -6.01 20.39 14.03
CA ILE A 116 -6.65 21.07 12.91
C ILE A 116 -8.09 20.57 12.82
N ALA A 117 -9.06 21.41 13.15
CA ALA A 117 -10.47 21.11 13.14
C ALA A 117 -11.22 21.92 12.06
N GLY A 118 -12.42 21.48 11.70
CA GLY A 118 -13.27 22.16 10.73
C GLY A 118 -14.22 21.20 10.02
N PRO A 119 -15.21 21.70 9.26
CA PRO A 119 -16.16 20.88 8.52
C PRO A 119 -15.48 20.04 7.43
N SER A 120 -16.22 19.07 6.88
CA SER A 120 -15.75 18.29 5.73
C SER A 120 -15.52 19.21 4.54
N GLY A 121 -14.37 19.03 3.86
CA GLY A 121 -14.01 19.89 2.72
C GLY A 121 -13.33 21.22 3.07
N ALA A 122 -13.20 21.60 4.35
CA ALA A 122 -12.53 22.83 4.78
C ALA A 122 -11.02 22.91 4.42
N GLY A 123 -10.40 21.80 3.97
CA GLY A 123 -8.99 21.76 3.59
C GLY A 123 -8.04 21.23 4.66
N LYS A 124 -8.53 20.55 5.72
CA LYS A 124 -7.72 20.00 6.84
C LYS A 124 -6.59 19.08 6.38
N THR A 125 -6.94 18.00 5.67
CA THR A 125 -5.96 17.04 5.11
C THR A 125 -5.01 17.73 4.13
N THR A 126 -5.53 18.65 3.31
CA THR A 126 -4.70 19.44 2.36
C THR A 126 -3.67 20.30 3.09
N LEU A 127 -4.06 20.99 4.17
CA LEU A 127 -3.12 21.74 4.99
C LEU A 127 -2.07 20.82 5.61
N LEU A 128 -2.49 19.69 6.19
CA LEU A 128 -1.58 18.72 6.79
C LEU A 128 -0.58 18.16 5.78
N GLU A 129 -1.02 17.83 4.55
CA GLU A 129 -0.16 17.35 3.46
C GLU A 129 0.84 18.41 2.99
N ILE A 130 0.44 19.70 2.94
CA ILE A 130 1.36 20.80 2.62
C ILE A 130 2.40 20.95 3.73
N LEU A 131 1.99 20.91 5.00
CA LEU A 131 2.90 20.93 6.14
C LEU A 131 3.86 19.72 6.14
N ALA A 132 3.41 18.57 5.67
CA ALA A 132 4.25 17.39 5.48
C ALA A 132 5.20 17.49 4.25
N GLY A 133 5.03 18.52 3.45
CA GLY A 133 5.74 18.66 2.18
C GLY A 133 5.35 17.61 1.14
N ARG A 134 4.18 17.00 1.23
CA ARG A 134 3.71 15.92 0.34
C ARG A 134 2.99 16.43 -0.90
N ILE A 135 2.41 17.63 -0.85
CA ILE A 135 1.85 18.27 -2.04
C ILE A 135 2.99 18.90 -2.83
N SER A 136 3.01 18.57 -4.12
CA SER A 136 4.00 19.11 -5.04
C SER A 136 3.89 20.64 -5.12
N PRO A 137 4.99 21.37 -4.96
CA PRO A 137 5.01 22.81 -5.14
C PRO A 137 4.81 23.22 -6.60
N CYS A 138 4.67 22.24 -7.52
CA CYS A 138 4.76 22.49 -8.95
C CYS A 138 3.79 23.50 -9.49
N ASN A 139 2.66 23.78 -8.86
CA ASN A 139 1.79 24.69 -9.56
C ASN A 139 1.01 25.70 -8.74
N LYS A 140 0.75 25.51 -7.44
CA LYS A 140 -0.36 26.28 -6.92
C LYS A 140 -0.40 26.46 -5.40
N VAL A 141 0.74 26.29 -4.78
CA VAL A 141 0.96 26.72 -3.40
C VAL A 141 1.65 28.08 -3.46
N SER A 142 1.00 29.13 -3.00
CA SER A 142 1.58 30.44 -2.73
C SER A 142 1.76 30.64 -1.24
N GLY A 143 2.68 31.52 -0.83
CA GLY A 143 3.07 31.67 0.56
C GLY A 143 4.20 30.72 0.98
N HIS A 144 4.48 30.67 2.27
CA HIS A 144 5.64 29.95 2.81
C HIS A 144 5.28 29.10 4.03
N VAL A 145 5.87 27.90 4.07
CA VAL A 145 5.96 27.09 5.29
C VAL A 145 7.35 27.29 5.89
N LEU A 146 7.42 27.69 7.12
CA LEU A 146 8.65 27.95 7.85
C LEU A 146 8.85 26.90 8.95
N VAL A 147 10.07 26.44 9.10
CA VAL A 147 10.52 25.58 10.19
C VAL A 147 11.60 26.33 10.94
N ASN A 148 11.35 26.66 12.22
CA ASN A 148 12.22 27.50 13.04
C ASN A 148 12.55 28.83 12.33
N HIS A 149 11.52 29.52 11.82
CA HIS A 149 11.60 30.80 11.09
C HIS A 149 12.41 30.76 9.77
N ARG A 150 12.79 29.56 9.28
CA ARG A 150 13.47 29.38 7.98
C ARG A 150 12.57 28.67 7.00
N PRO A 151 12.64 28.98 5.70
CA PRO A 151 11.89 28.26 4.68
C PRO A 151 12.15 26.75 4.77
N MET A 152 11.08 25.96 4.71
CA MET A 152 11.14 24.50 4.81
C MET A 152 11.89 23.90 3.62
N ASP A 153 12.99 23.17 3.88
CA ASP A 153 13.55 22.24 2.91
C ASP A 153 12.73 20.93 2.93
N VAL A 154 11.89 20.74 1.94
CA VAL A 154 10.97 19.60 1.83
C VAL A 154 11.69 18.25 1.95
N ASN A 155 12.87 18.11 1.32
CA ASN A 155 13.62 16.86 1.32
C ASN A 155 14.21 16.54 2.70
N GLN A 156 14.71 17.53 3.40
CA GLN A 156 15.23 17.37 4.75
C GLN A 156 14.08 17.16 5.75
N PHE A 157 13.00 17.91 5.60
CA PHE A 157 11.86 17.86 6.51
C PHE A 157 11.17 16.49 6.48
N ARG A 158 10.92 15.91 5.30
CA ARG A 158 10.34 14.55 5.16
C ARG A 158 11.13 13.45 5.87
N ARG A 159 12.41 13.65 6.16
CA ARG A 159 13.26 12.69 6.90
C ARG A 159 13.18 12.86 8.40
N THR A 160 13.01 14.10 8.84
CA THR A 160 12.94 14.46 10.26
C THR A 160 11.52 14.45 10.79
N SER A 161 10.52 14.31 9.91
CA SER A 161 9.10 14.24 10.24
C SER A 161 8.53 12.84 10.01
N GLY A 162 7.50 12.48 10.79
CA GLY A 162 6.63 11.33 10.57
C GLY A 162 5.29 11.81 10.00
N TYR A 163 4.71 11.02 9.09
CA TYR A 163 3.37 11.29 8.58
C TYR A 163 2.53 10.03 8.60
N VAL A 164 1.50 10.04 9.42
CA VAL A 164 0.55 8.94 9.56
C VAL A 164 -0.70 9.25 8.75
N THR A 165 -0.99 8.42 7.75
CA THR A 165 -2.19 8.54 6.90
C THR A 165 -3.45 8.10 7.65
N GLN A 166 -4.62 8.51 7.17
CA GLN A 166 -5.90 8.06 7.70
C GLN A 166 -6.05 6.53 7.61
N ASP A 167 -5.68 5.95 6.45
CA ASP A 167 -5.69 4.49 6.27
C ASP A 167 -4.46 3.83 6.89
N ASP A 168 -4.67 2.79 7.69
CA ASP A 168 -3.61 1.98 8.29
C ASP A 168 -3.13 0.91 7.31
N ALA A 169 -2.21 1.27 6.41
CA ALA A 169 -1.59 0.33 5.46
C ALA A 169 -0.54 -0.54 6.17
N LEU A 170 -1.00 -1.54 6.93
CA LEU A 170 -0.16 -2.52 7.65
C LEU A 170 -0.27 -3.90 7.00
N PHE A 171 0.75 -4.74 7.17
CA PHE A 171 0.75 -6.12 6.65
C PHE A 171 0.01 -7.07 7.63
N PRO A 172 -1.15 -7.64 7.24
CA PRO A 172 -1.99 -8.41 8.16
C PRO A 172 -1.32 -9.67 8.73
N SER A 173 -0.42 -10.28 7.98
CA SER A 173 0.27 -11.53 8.32
C SER A 173 1.42 -11.36 9.33
N LEU A 174 1.89 -10.14 9.53
CA LEU A 174 2.98 -9.84 10.46
C LEU A 174 2.46 -9.62 11.88
N THR A 175 3.31 -9.89 12.88
CA THR A 175 3.04 -9.52 14.27
C THR A 175 3.33 -8.03 14.50
N VAL A 176 2.84 -7.48 15.62
CA VAL A 176 3.11 -6.10 16.02
C VAL A 176 4.61 -5.84 16.13
N ARG A 177 5.32 -6.72 16.85
CA ARG A 177 6.79 -6.67 17.02
C ARG A 177 7.52 -6.71 15.67
N GLU A 178 7.13 -7.62 14.78
CA GLU A 178 7.77 -7.74 13.46
C GLU A 178 7.55 -6.52 12.58
N THR A 179 6.35 -5.95 12.59
CA THR A 179 6.02 -4.75 11.81
C THR A 179 6.89 -3.56 12.23
N LEU A 180 7.00 -3.33 13.55
CA LEU A 180 7.88 -2.29 14.08
C LEU A 180 9.36 -2.60 13.81
N MET A 181 9.77 -3.88 13.93
CA MET A 181 11.14 -4.30 13.69
C MET A 181 11.58 -4.09 12.24
N TYR A 182 10.76 -4.48 11.24
CA TYR A 182 11.08 -4.23 9.84
C TYR A 182 11.14 -2.73 9.53
N SER A 183 10.22 -1.93 10.09
CA SER A 183 10.29 -0.48 9.94
C SER A 183 11.56 0.11 10.56
N ALA A 184 11.95 -0.37 11.75
CA ALA A 184 13.17 0.05 12.45
C ALA A 184 14.43 -0.32 11.65
N MET A 185 14.54 -1.58 11.19
CA MET A 185 15.69 -2.04 10.43
C MET A 185 15.86 -1.28 9.10
N LEU A 186 14.76 -0.85 8.46
CA LEU A 186 14.83 -0.10 7.20
C LEU A 186 15.18 1.38 7.39
N ARG A 187 14.84 1.98 8.55
CA ARG A 187 14.98 3.42 8.77
C ARG A 187 16.14 3.80 9.69
N LEU A 188 16.56 2.91 10.62
CA LEU A 188 17.64 3.18 11.57
C LEU A 188 18.97 2.62 11.07
N PRO A 189 20.06 3.39 11.18
CA PRO A 189 21.40 2.85 10.99
C PRO A 189 21.81 2.01 12.22
N GLY A 190 22.59 0.96 12.04
CA GLY A 190 23.12 0.14 13.16
C GLY A 190 22.56 -1.27 13.26
N GLY A 191 21.72 -1.67 12.29
CA GLY A 191 21.28 -3.05 12.12
C GLY A 191 20.29 -3.54 13.18
N ARG A 192 20.11 -4.88 13.23
CA ARG A 192 19.04 -5.54 14.00
C ARG A 192 19.10 -5.28 15.52
N LYS A 193 20.31 -5.14 16.09
CA LYS A 193 20.45 -4.93 17.55
C LYS A 193 19.92 -3.57 17.98
N VAL A 194 20.29 -2.50 17.26
CA VAL A 194 19.81 -1.13 17.53
C VAL A 194 18.30 -1.03 17.31
N ALA A 195 17.81 -1.63 16.21
CA ALA A 195 16.39 -1.70 15.92
C ALA A 195 15.61 -2.39 17.05
N ALA A 196 16.12 -3.51 17.60
CA ALA A 196 15.45 -4.25 18.66
C ALA A 196 15.28 -3.43 19.94
N VAL A 197 16.33 -2.73 20.39
CA VAL A 197 16.26 -1.87 21.57
C VAL A 197 15.21 -0.78 21.39
N ARG A 198 15.24 -0.09 20.22
CA ARG A 198 14.27 0.98 19.93
C ARG A 198 12.83 0.48 19.84
N VAL A 199 12.61 -0.71 19.28
CA VAL A 199 11.27 -1.32 19.19
C VAL A 199 10.72 -1.68 20.56
N GLU A 200 11.53 -2.25 21.46
CA GLU A 200 11.10 -2.55 22.83
C GLU A 200 10.74 -1.29 23.61
N GLU A 201 11.53 -0.23 23.50
CA GLU A 201 11.20 1.07 24.10
C GLU A 201 9.88 1.61 23.53
N LEU A 202 9.72 1.58 22.21
CA LEU A 202 8.55 2.13 21.54
C LEU A 202 7.27 1.33 21.87
N MET A 203 7.36 0.01 21.96
CA MET A 203 6.21 -0.82 22.38
C MET A 203 5.73 -0.44 23.79
N LYS A 204 6.64 -0.21 24.73
CA LYS A 204 6.31 0.27 26.06
C LYS A 204 5.69 1.66 26.04
N GLU A 205 6.27 2.57 25.27
CA GLU A 205 5.74 3.93 25.09
C GLU A 205 4.29 3.91 24.56
N LEU A 206 3.98 3.00 23.62
CA LEU A 206 2.68 2.89 22.98
C LEU A 206 1.71 1.93 23.72
N GLY A 207 2.14 1.28 24.79
CA GLY A 207 1.34 0.29 25.54
C GLY A 207 0.94 -0.91 24.67
N LEU A 208 1.88 -1.44 23.87
CA LEU A 208 1.67 -2.54 22.93
C LEU A 208 2.38 -3.84 23.38
N ASP A 209 3.02 -3.85 24.55
CA ASP A 209 3.80 -5.01 25.03
C ASP A 209 2.96 -6.29 25.12
N HIS A 210 1.70 -6.17 25.59
CA HIS A 210 0.79 -7.29 25.79
C HIS A 210 0.34 -7.98 24.51
N ILE A 211 0.47 -7.30 23.34
CA ILE A 211 0.10 -7.83 22.02
C ILE A 211 1.30 -7.95 21.08
N ALA A 212 2.53 -7.88 21.60
CA ALA A 212 3.75 -7.84 20.80
C ALA A 212 3.83 -8.96 19.75
N ASP A 213 3.44 -10.17 20.11
CA ASP A 213 3.49 -11.37 19.26
C ASP A 213 2.15 -11.70 18.59
N SER A 214 1.12 -10.86 18.80
CA SER A 214 -0.17 -10.98 18.13
C SER A 214 -0.08 -10.51 16.69
N ARG A 215 -0.77 -11.19 15.75
CA ARG A 215 -0.86 -10.78 14.36
C ARG A 215 -1.73 -9.53 14.22
N ILE A 216 -1.38 -8.65 13.29
CA ILE A 216 -2.17 -7.45 13.00
C ILE A 216 -3.57 -7.83 12.52
N GLY A 217 -3.69 -8.89 11.69
CA GLY A 217 -4.96 -9.36 11.15
C GLY A 217 -5.51 -8.47 10.04
N GLY A 218 -6.40 -9.03 9.23
CA GLY A 218 -7.14 -8.36 8.16
C GLY A 218 -8.61 -8.12 8.52
N ALA A 219 -9.40 -7.71 7.55
CA ALA A 219 -10.84 -7.51 7.72
C ALA A 219 -11.60 -8.82 8.01
N SER A 220 -11.05 -9.97 7.58
CA SER A 220 -11.63 -11.32 7.73
C SER A 220 -10.96 -12.18 8.80
N ASP A 221 -9.79 -11.77 9.30
CA ASP A 221 -9.04 -12.54 10.30
C ASP A 221 -9.11 -11.86 11.68
N HIS A 222 -9.25 -12.65 12.74
CA HIS A 222 -9.13 -12.15 14.10
C HIS A 222 -7.72 -11.57 14.32
N GLY A 223 -7.64 -10.27 14.50
CA GLY A 223 -6.42 -9.50 14.72
C GLY A 223 -6.52 -8.64 15.97
N ILE A 224 -5.63 -7.68 16.07
CA ILE A 224 -5.64 -6.66 17.12
C ILE A 224 -6.82 -5.69 16.94
N SER A 225 -7.22 -5.01 18.02
CA SER A 225 -8.29 -4.02 18.02
C SER A 225 -7.98 -2.81 17.13
N GLY A 226 -8.99 -2.05 16.71
CA GLY A 226 -8.82 -0.84 15.90
C GLY A 226 -7.89 0.17 16.55
N GLY A 227 -8.05 0.42 17.84
CA GLY A 227 -7.18 1.33 18.60
C GLY A 227 -5.73 0.85 18.71
N GLU A 228 -5.51 -0.45 18.86
CA GLU A 228 -4.17 -1.04 18.83
C GLU A 228 -3.54 -0.94 17.45
N ARG A 229 -4.31 -1.24 16.39
CA ARG A 229 -3.87 -1.09 15.01
C ARG A 229 -3.43 0.34 14.70
N ARG A 230 -4.20 1.34 15.16
CA ARG A 230 -3.85 2.74 15.01
C ARG A 230 -2.57 3.09 15.76
N ARG A 231 -2.37 2.60 16.99
CA ARG A 231 -1.12 2.77 17.74
C ARG A 231 0.09 2.13 17.04
N VAL A 232 -0.08 0.93 16.44
CA VAL A 232 0.97 0.30 15.62
C VAL A 232 1.30 1.16 14.40
N SER A 233 0.28 1.68 13.70
CA SER A 233 0.46 2.55 12.53
C SER A 233 1.24 3.83 12.89
N ILE A 234 0.93 4.44 14.03
CA ILE A 234 1.68 5.58 14.58
C ILE A 234 3.11 5.16 14.94
N GLY A 235 3.27 3.98 15.55
CA GLY A 235 4.57 3.42 15.93
C GLY A 235 5.53 3.22 14.76
N VAL A 236 5.01 2.78 13.61
CA VAL A 236 5.80 2.64 12.37
C VAL A 236 6.47 3.96 11.96
N ASP A 237 5.79 5.09 12.15
CA ASP A 237 6.33 6.41 11.84
C ASP A 237 7.07 7.07 13.02
N LEU A 238 6.91 6.57 14.27
CA LEU A 238 7.68 6.99 15.45
C LEU A 238 9.05 6.30 15.59
N VAL A 239 9.23 5.17 14.94
CA VAL A 239 10.42 4.32 15.07
C VAL A 239 11.72 5.07 14.82
N HIS A 240 11.78 5.96 13.82
CA HIS A 240 12.98 6.72 13.47
C HIS A 240 13.15 8.01 14.30
N ASP A 241 12.35 8.12 15.37
CA ASP A 241 12.37 9.25 16.32
C ASP A 241 12.25 10.63 15.62
N PRO A 242 11.13 10.89 14.90
CA PRO A 242 10.92 12.16 14.22
C PRO A 242 10.74 13.31 15.21
N ALA A 243 11.21 14.51 14.84
CA ALA A 243 11.02 15.72 15.65
C ALA A 243 9.61 16.31 15.50
N VAL A 244 8.96 16.06 14.33
CA VAL A 244 7.61 16.49 14.00
C VAL A 244 6.80 15.28 13.58
N ILE A 245 5.54 15.19 14.04
CA ILE A 245 4.61 14.13 13.68
C ILE A 245 3.32 14.77 13.17
N LEU A 246 2.92 14.37 11.98
CA LEU A 246 1.72 14.82 11.32
C LEU A 246 0.78 13.62 11.18
N ILE A 247 -0.45 13.72 11.69
CA ILE A 247 -1.37 12.59 11.75
C ILE A 247 -2.72 12.99 11.16
N ASP A 248 -3.17 12.26 10.15
CA ASP A 248 -4.48 12.51 9.55
C ASP A 248 -5.53 11.63 10.22
N GLU A 249 -6.51 12.26 10.84
CA GLU A 249 -7.66 11.66 11.54
C GLU A 249 -7.33 10.44 12.43
N PRO A 250 -6.54 10.60 13.52
CA PRO A 250 -6.12 9.46 14.35
C PRO A 250 -7.26 8.74 15.07
N THR A 251 -8.42 9.35 15.16
CA THR A 251 -9.59 8.84 15.91
C THR A 251 -10.71 8.29 15.02
N SER A 252 -10.56 8.38 13.70
CA SER A 252 -11.56 7.91 12.74
C SER A 252 -11.75 6.39 12.84
N GLY A 253 -13.01 5.94 12.95
CA GLY A 253 -13.35 4.51 13.06
C GLY A 253 -13.03 3.86 14.42
N LEU A 254 -12.67 4.65 15.44
CA LEU A 254 -12.42 4.16 16.79
C LEU A 254 -13.60 4.46 17.72
N ASP A 255 -13.79 3.61 18.71
CA ASP A 255 -14.67 3.89 19.85
C ASP A 255 -14.10 5.03 20.72
N SER A 256 -14.96 5.69 21.50
CA SER A 256 -14.58 6.88 22.28
C SER A 256 -13.46 6.60 23.29
N ALA A 257 -13.39 5.42 23.88
CA ALA A 257 -12.35 5.06 24.82
C ALA A 257 -10.99 4.87 24.13
N SER A 258 -10.97 4.15 23.01
CA SER A 258 -9.77 3.94 22.19
C SER A 258 -9.27 5.26 21.59
N ALA A 259 -10.16 6.12 21.11
CA ALA A 259 -9.82 7.45 20.60
C ALA A 259 -9.16 8.31 21.69
N LEU A 260 -9.75 8.35 22.89
CA LEU A 260 -9.18 9.07 24.03
C LEU A 260 -7.79 8.54 24.40
N ASN A 261 -7.61 7.22 24.43
CA ASN A 261 -6.31 6.59 24.73
C ASN A 261 -5.24 6.96 23.71
N VAL A 262 -5.57 6.95 22.40
CA VAL A 262 -4.63 7.32 21.33
C VAL A 262 -4.22 8.79 21.47
N VAL A 263 -5.16 9.71 21.67
CA VAL A 263 -4.86 11.15 21.78
C VAL A 263 -4.10 11.47 23.07
N SER A 264 -4.45 10.85 24.20
CA SER A 264 -3.73 11.00 25.47
C SER A 264 -2.26 10.55 25.35
N LEU A 265 -2.03 9.44 24.65
CA LEU A 265 -0.70 8.92 24.39
C LEU A 265 0.10 9.89 23.50
N LEU A 266 -0.49 10.44 22.44
CA LEU A 266 0.16 11.44 21.60
C LEU A 266 0.54 12.70 22.40
N ARG A 267 -0.33 13.17 23.30
CA ARG A 267 -0.02 14.29 24.19
C ARG A 267 1.18 13.99 25.11
N LEU A 268 1.23 12.78 25.69
CA LEU A 268 2.38 12.36 26.50
C LEU A 268 3.67 12.32 25.69
N VAL A 269 3.62 11.82 24.46
CA VAL A 269 4.78 11.80 23.54
C VAL A 269 5.24 13.23 23.20
N ALA A 270 4.31 14.14 22.89
CA ALA A 270 4.62 15.55 22.63
C ALA A 270 5.33 16.18 23.81
N PHE A 271 4.74 16.10 25.00
CA PHE A 271 5.23 16.74 26.21
C PHE A 271 6.56 16.14 26.69
N ASN A 272 6.67 14.81 26.83
CA ASN A 272 7.84 14.16 27.40
C ASN A 272 9.07 14.22 26.48
N GLN A 273 8.86 14.18 25.17
CA GLN A 273 9.95 14.14 24.19
C GLN A 273 10.17 15.49 23.49
N GLY A 274 9.38 16.52 23.81
CA GLY A 274 9.49 17.85 23.20
C GLY A 274 9.19 17.86 21.69
N LYS A 275 8.35 16.89 21.20
CA LYS A 275 8.00 16.78 19.79
C LYS A 275 6.84 17.69 19.43
N THR A 276 6.82 18.18 18.20
CA THR A 276 5.68 18.91 17.64
C THR A 276 4.73 17.91 17.01
N ILE A 277 3.51 17.81 17.53
CA ILE A 277 2.50 16.91 16.98
C ILE A 277 1.34 17.72 16.44
N ILE A 278 1.03 17.55 15.16
CA ILE A 278 -0.11 18.17 14.49
C ILE A 278 -1.01 17.06 13.98
N LEU A 279 -2.31 17.13 14.33
CA LEU A 279 -3.28 16.16 13.85
C LEU A 279 -4.51 16.84 13.27
N THR A 280 -5.16 16.19 12.32
CA THR A 280 -6.51 16.59 11.90
C THR A 280 -7.54 15.83 12.71
N ILE A 281 -8.65 16.46 12.99
CA ILE A 281 -9.75 15.84 13.74
C ILE A 281 -11.10 16.27 13.17
N HIS A 282 -12.03 15.33 13.21
CA HIS A 282 -13.43 15.56 12.85
C HIS A 282 -14.28 15.34 14.09
N GLN A 283 -15.02 16.36 14.55
CA GLN A 283 -15.95 16.34 15.68
C GLN A 283 -15.44 15.56 16.93
N PRO A 284 -14.40 16.05 17.62
CA PRO A 284 -13.91 15.40 18.84
C PRO A 284 -14.92 15.52 19.99
N GLY A 285 -15.06 14.46 20.77
CA GLY A 285 -15.79 14.55 22.05
C GLY A 285 -15.10 15.50 23.04
N PHE A 286 -15.84 16.01 24.00
CA PHE A 286 -15.38 17.00 24.98
C PHE A 286 -14.06 16.63 25.66
N ARG A 287 -13.92 15.38 26.13
CA ARG A 287 -12.70 14.88 26.80
C ARG A 287 -11.45 14.88 25.90
N ILE A 288 -11.63 14.70 24.60
CA ILE A 288 -10.53 14.72 23.62
C ILE A 288 -10.12 16.16 23.34
N LEU A 289 -11.10 17.08 23.29
CA LEU A 289 -10.87 18.49 23.03
C LEU A 289 -9.98 19.14 24.10
N GLU A 290 -10.15 18.77 25.38
CA GLU A 290 -9.32 19.25 26.50
C GLU A 290 -7.84 18.80 26.45
N LEU A 291 -7.55 17.79 25.64
CA LEU A 291 -6.16 17.30 25.50
C LEU A 291 -5.33 18.15 24.54
N PHE A 292 -5.93 19.01 23.74
CA PHE A 292 -5.21 19.83 22.79
C PHE A 292 -4.65 21.10 23.43
N ASP A 293 -3.37 21.33 23.22
CA ASP A 293 -2.68 22.54 23.66
C ASP A 293 -2.92 23.71 22.66
N GLY A 294 -3.04 23.37 21.35
CA GLY A 294 -3.34 24.29 20.28
C GLY A 294 -4.50 23.80 19.39
N LEU A 295 -5.33 24.72 18.92
CA LEU A 295 -6.43 24.47 18.02
C LEU A 295 -6.36 25.43 16.82
N ILE A 296 -6.36 24.86 15.61
CA ILE A 296 -6.47 25.57 14.34
C ILE A 296 -7.83 25.24 13.76
N LEU A 297 -8.72 26.23 13.69
CA LEU A 297 -10.06 26.06 13.14
C LEU A 297 -10.08 26.56 11.70
N LEU A 298 -10.42 25.66 10.76
CA LEU A 298 -10.54 25.95 9.34
C LEU A 298 -12.00 25.96 8.89
N SER A 299 -12.39 26.97 8.13
CA SER A 299 -13.66 27.03 7.41
C SER A 299 -13.44 27.62 6.01
N ASP A 300 -13.97 26.99 4.96
CA ASP A 300 -13.86 27.40 3.55
C ASP A 300 -12.44 27.77 3.08
N GLY A 301 -11.45 27.12 3.65
CA GLY A 301 -10.04 27.35 3.34
C GLY A 301 -9.39 28.50 4.10
N PHE A 302 -10.10 29.20 5.00
CA PHE A 302 -9.57 30.24 5.87
C PHE A 302 -9.33 29.72 7.28
N VAL A 303 -8.34 30.30 7.98
CA VAL A 303 -8.12 30.07 9.42
C VAL A 303 -9.00 31.04 10.20
N MET A 304 -9.99 30.50 10.89
CA MET A 304 -10.90 31.26 11.72
C MET A 304 -10.36 31.46 13.14
N HIS A 305 -9.65 30.44 13.65
CA HIS A 305 -9.01 30.50 14.96
C HIS A 305 -7.66 29.78 14.92
N ASN A 306 -6.68 30.34 15.63
CA ASN A 306 -5.38 29.75 15.87
C ASN A 306 -4.94 30.10 17.30
N GLY A 307 -4.96 29.12 18.20
CA GLY A 307 -4.62 29.31 19.61
C GLY A 307 -5.20 28.23 20.51
N SER A 308 -5.25 28.48 21.82
CA SER A 308 -5.83 27.54 22.78
C SER A 308 -7.38 27.53 22.73
N LEU A 309 -7.97 26.46 23.27
CA LEU A 309 -9.42 26.34 23.41
C LEU A 309 -10.01 27.49 24.24
N ASN A 310 -9.35 27.88 25.33
CA ASN A 310 -9.77 29.00 26.19
C ASN A 310 -9.82 30.33 25.43
N LEU A 311 -8.87 30.53 24.50
CA LEU A 311 -8.85 31.72 23.65
C LEU A 311 -10.02 31.72 22.64
N LEU A 312 -10.42 30.56 22.13
CA LEU A 312 -11.59 30.41 21.26
C LEU A 312 -12.86 30.78 22.03
N GLU A 313 -13.02 30.25 23.24
CA GLU A 313 -14.16 30.57 24.12
C GLU A 313 -14.25 32.05 24.45
N ALA A 314 -13.14 32.69 24.82
CA ALA A 314 -13.08 34.11 25.08
C ALA A 314 -13.48 34.95 23.85
N ARG A 315 -13.02 34.57 22.65
CA ARG A 315 -13.40 35.26 21.40
C ARG A 315 -14.88 35.15 21.08
N LEU A 316 -15.49 33.96 21.28
CA LEU A 316 -16.93 33.75 21.08
C LEU A 316 -17.75 34.62 22.05
N LYS A 317 -17.34 34.69 23.31
CA LYS A 317 -17.97 35.56 24.32
C LYS A 317 -17.89 37.05 23.96
N LEU A 318 -16.70 37.49 23.47
CA LEU A 318 -16.50 38.87 23.01
C LEU A 318 -17.33 39.21 21.76
N ALA A 319 -17.59 38.22 20.90
CA ALA A 319 -18.47 38.38 19.75
C ALA A 319 -19.95 38.36 20.11
N GLY A 320 -20.31 38.30 21.40
CA GLY A 320 -21.69 38.33 21.88
C GLY A 320 -22.41 36.99 21.86
N HIS A 321 -21.69 35.90 21.61
CA HIS A 321 -22.27 34.55 21.59
C HIS A 321 -22.19 33.89 22.96
N HIS A 322 -23.33 33.50 23.51
CA HIS A 322 -23.43 32.72 24.74
C HIS A 322 -23.35 31.24 24.38
N ILE A 323 -22.31 30.54 24.88
CA ILE A 323 -22.17 29.10 24.70
C ILE A 323 -23.17 28.43 25.65
N PRO A 324 -24.12 27.60 25.14
CA PRO A 324 -25.06 26.88 26.00
C PRO A 324 -24.34 25.90 26.92
N ASP A 325 -24.86 25.70 28.12
CA ASP A 325 -24.36 24.67 29.03
C ASP A 325 -24.50 23.29 28.35
N HIS A 326 -23.44 22.46 28.46
CA HIS A 326 -23.33 21.11 27.87
C HIS A 326 -23.09 21.06 26.36
N VAL A 327 -22.91 22.14 25.64
CA VAL A 327 -22.52 22.15 24.22
C VAL A 327 -21.00 22.20 24.11
N ASN A 328 -20.47 21.43 23.16
CA ASN A 328 -19.04 21.43 22.84
C ASN A 328 -18.66 22.78 22.20
N VAL A 329 -17.70 23.50 22.81
CA VAL A 329 -17.24 24.82 22.33
C VAL A 329 -16.85 24.80 20.85
N LEU A 330 -16.23 23.73 20.38
CA LEU A 330 -15.81 23.58 18.98
C LEU A 330 -17.03 23.40 18.07
N GLU A 331 -17.99 22.57 18.47
CA GLU A 331 -19.22 22.32 17.72
C GLU A 331 -20.03 23.60 17.60
N PHE A 332 -20.23 24.31 18.72
CA PHE A 332 -20.88 25.62 18.73
C PHE A 332 -20.13 26.64 17.86
N ALA A 333 -18.78 26.67 17.92
CA ALA A 333 -18.01 27.57 17.08
C ALA A 333 -18.20 27.27 15.59
N LEU A 334 -18.30 25.99 15.19
CA LEU A 334 -18.55 25.59 13.80
C LEU A 334 -19.93 26.04 13.32
N ASP A 335 -20.96 25.88 14.14
CA ASP A 335 -22.35 26.29 13.81
C ASP A 335 -22.47 27.81 13.66
N VAL A 336 -21.90 28.58 14.60
CA VAL A 336 -21.94 30.05 14.56
C VAL A 336 -21.09 30.60 13.40
N MET A 337 -19.98 29.97 13.05
CA MET A 337 -19.11 30.43 11.96
C MET A 337 -19.73 30.28 10.57
N GLU A 338 -20.59 29.30 10.32
CA GLU A 338 -21.33 29.21 9.07
C GLU A 338 -22.21 30.47 8.86
N SER A 339 -22.79 30.99 9.92
CA SER A 339 -23.58 32.23 9.86
C SER A 339 -22.73 33.51 9.71
N LEU A 340 -21.51 33.52 10.22
CA LEU A 340 -20.57 34.66 10.14
C LEU A 340 -19.83 34.76 8.81
N VAL A 341 -19.52 33.64 8.17
CA VAL A 341 -18.84 33.60 6.86
C VAL A 341 -19.70 34.22 5.75
N ILE A 342 -21.02 34.15 5.86
CA ILE A 342 -21.95 34.77 4.90
C ILE A 342 -21.80 36.30 4.87
N HIS A 343 -21.42 36.94 5.99
CA HIS A 343 -21.26 38.39 6.06
C HIS A 343 -19.88 38.94 5.68
N THR A 344 -18.82 38.09 5.66
CA THR A 344 -17.44 38.53 5.33
C THR A 344 -17.04 38.33 3.88
N SER A 345 -17.81 37.60 3.08
CA SER A 345 -17.49 37.30 1.67
C SER A 345 -17.71 38.49 0.72
N GLU A 346 -18.43 39.55 1.13
CA GLU A 346 -18.68 40.71 0.26
C GLU A 346 -17.57 41.77 0.25
N SER A 347 -16.64 41.75 1.21
CA SER A 347 -15.60 42.81 1.34
C SER A 347 -14.17 42.40 1.05
N GLY A 348 -13.89 41.12 0.68
CA GLY A 348 -12.54 40.56 0.62
C GLY A 348 -11.82 40.51 -0.74
N ASP A 349 -12.53 40.63 -1.85
CA ASP A 349 -11.98 40.32 -3.18
C ASP A 349 -11.02 41.35 -3.77
N ASN A 350 -11.03 42.58 -3.31
CA ASN A 350 -10.23 43.65 -3.93
C ASN A 350 -8.80 43.84 -3.34
N GLN A 351 -8.47 43.24 -2.20
CA GLN A 351 -7.12 43.32 -1.63
C GLN A 351 -6.17 42.20 -2.09
N PHE A 352 -6.69 41.15 -2.73
CA PHE A 352 -5.93 39.95 -3.11
C PHE A 352 -5.04 40.20 -4.36
N LEU A 353 -5.47 41.05 -5.27
CA LEU A 353 -4.80 41.28 -6.56
C LEU A 353 -3.55 42.18 -6.50
N LEU A 354 -3.37 42.96 -5.43
CA LEU A 354 -2.25 43.90 -5.34
C LEU A 354 -0.97 43.32 -4.69
N LYS A 355 -1.04 42.17 -4.02
CA LYS A 355 0.11 41.50 -3.38
C LYS A 355 0.84 40.47 -4.22
N GLU A 356 0.26 40.04 -5.35
CA GLU A 356 0.84 38.97 -6.22
C GLU A 356 2.16 39.37 -6.86
N ASN A 357 2.38 40.68 -7.08
CA ASN A 357 3.59 41.18 -7.75
C ASN A 357 4.83 41.29 -6.85
N GLN A 358 4.71 41.33 -5.53
CA GLN A 358 5.86 41.36 -4.62
C GLN A 358 6.43 39.98 -4.30
N ASP A 359 5.56 38.95 -4.27
CA ASP A 359 5.98 37.56 -4.00
C ASP A 359 6.74 36.93 -5.17
N HIS A 360 6.50 37.37 -6.41
CA HIS A 360 7.22 36.93 -7.60
C HIS A 360 8.71 37.28 -7.58
N LYS A 361 9.10 38.42 -6.99
CA LYS A 361 10.50 38.83 -6.87
C LYS A 361 11.26 38.01 -5.81
N MET A 362 10.65 37.64 -4.71
CA MET A 362 11.25 36.76 -3.68
C MET A 362 11.40 35.31 -4.19
N ARG A 363 10.48 34.84 -5.02
CA ARG A 363 10.52 33.48 -5.62
C ARG A 363 11.73 33.28 -6.54
N MET A 364 12.16 34.30 -7.27
CA MET A 364 13.34 34.21 -8.14
C MET A 364 14.67 34.17 -7.37
N GLN A 365 14.73 34.72 -6.18
CA GLN A 365 15.96 34.75 -5.39
C GLN A 365 16.23 33.44 -4.64
N TYR A 366 15.16 32.66 -4.31
CA TYR A 366 15.27 31.37 -3.60
C TYR A 366 15.42 30.16 -4.53
N SER A 367 15.05 30.26 -5.82
CA SER A 367 15.17 29.15 -6.77
C SER A 367 16.61 28.79 -7.18
N LYS A 368 17.60 29.62 -6.84
CA LYS A 368 19.01 29.42 -7.24
C LYS A 368 19.87 28.60 -6.24
N VAL A 369 19.35 28.15 -5.10
CA VAL A 369 20.19 27.55 -4.04
C VAL A 369 19.87 26.10 -3.70
N ALA A 370 18.94 25.44 -4.31
CA ALA A 370 18.69 24.02 -4.04
C ALA A 370 19.36 23.10 -5.07
N LYS A 371 20.67 22.89 -4.97
CA LYS A 371 21.27 21.64 -5.45
C LYS A 371 20.57 20.50 -4.72
N VAL A 372 19.75 19.72 -5.43
CA VAL A 372 19.10 18.51 -4.93
C VAL A 372 20.20 17.60 -4.38
N LYS A 373 20.43 17.63 -3.05
CA LYS A 373 21.29 16.65 -2.39
C LYS A 373 20.63 15.29 -2.57
N ALA A 374 21.38 14.35 -3.14
CA ALA A 374 20.94 12.97 -3.30
C ALA A 374 20.39 12.43 -1.96
N ILE A 375 19.27 11.70 -2.04
CA ILE A 375 18.65 11.09 -0.87
C ILE A 375 19.63 10.07 -0.29
N ALA A 376 20.20 10.32 0.89
CA ALA A 376 21.00 9.34 1.59
C ALA A 376 20.07 8.37 2.33
N TYR A 377 20.03 7.11 1.94
CA TYR A 377 19.32 6.04 2.63
C TYR A 377 20.17 5.54 3.82
N SER A 378 19.51 5.05 4.87
CA SER A 378 20.18 4.58 6.08
C SER A 378 21.00 3.30 5.86
N ASN A 379 20.56 2.45 4.92
CA ASN A 379 21.15 1.15 4.66
C ASN A 379 21.77 1.06 3.25
N SER A 380 22.67 0.10 3.08
CA SER A 380 23.17 -0.29 1.75
C SER A 380 22.07 -1.00 0.92
N PRO A 381 22.14 -0.97 -0.43
CA PRO A 381 21.15 -1.65 -1.26
C PRO A 381 21.01 -3.15 -0.94
N MET A 382 22.12 -3.83 -0.61
CA MET A 382 22.11 -5.26 -0.31
C MET A 382 21.42 -5.56 1.03
N GLU A 383 21.63 -4.72 2.05
CA GLU A 383 20.93 -4.83 3.33
C GLU A 383 19.43 -4.59 3.16
N GLU A 384 19.03 -3.58 2.37
CA GLU A 384 17.62 -3.35 2.04
C GLU A 384 16.99 -4.57 1.38
N ILE A 385 17.68 -5.20 0.40
CA ILE A 385 17.21 -6.41 -0.28
C ILE A 385 17.07 -7.56 0.70
N ALA A 386 18.02 -7.76 1.61
CA ALA A 386 17.97 -8.83 2.60
C ALA A 386 16.81 -8.65 3.59
N ILE A 387 16.61 -7.43 4.12
CA ILE A 387 15.50 -7.12 5.05
C ILE A 387 14.14 -7.27 4.36
N LEU A 388 14.00 -6.71 3.16
CA LEU A 388 12.77 -6.82 2.36
C LEU A 388 12.50 -8.25 1.94
N GLY A 389 13.53 -8.99 1.53
CA GLY A 389 13.44 -10.41 1.19
C GLY A 389 12.96 -11.25 2.36
N GLN A 390 13.50 -11.05 3.56
CA GLN A 390 13.03 -11.72 4.77
C GLN A 390 11.56 -11.39 5.06
N ARG A 391 11.14 -10.12 4.92
CA ARG A 391 9.74 -9.71 5.09
C ARG A 391 8.82 -10.38 4.08
N PHE A 392 9.21 -10.42 2.79
CA PHE A 392 8.43 -11.11 1.75
C PHE A 392 8.32 -12.61 2.00
N CYS A 393 9.40 -13.28 2.38
CA CYS A 393 9.36 -14.69 2.76
C CYS A 393 8.36 -14.94 3.88
N CYS A 394 8.44 -14.18 4.99
CA CYS A 394 7.49 -14.30 6.09
C CYS A 394 6.05 -14.08 5.62
N ASN A 395 5.81 -13.08 4.76
CA ASN A 395 4.49 -12.77 4.24
C ASN A 395 3.94 -13.92 3.38
N ILE A 396 4.72 -14.45 2.43
CA ILE A 396 4.32 -15.56 1.55
C ILE A 396 3.99 -16.81 2.35
N PHE A 397 4.87 -17.23 3.27
CA PHE A 397 4.64 -18.45 4.05
C PHE A 397 3.45 -18.35 5.00
N ARG A 398 3.13 -17.15 5.49
CA ARG A 398 2.01 -16.94 6.42
C ARG A 398 0.70 -16.64 5.74
N THR A 399 0.70 -16.18 4.49
CA THR A 399 -0.51 -15.92 3.72
C THR A 399 -1.02 -17.24 3.14
N LYS A 400 -1.96 -17.89 3.85
CA LYS A 400 -2.53 -19.19 3.46
C LYS A 400 -3.05 -19.20 2.02
N GLN A 401 -3.71 -18.12 1.60
CA GLN A 401 -4.23 -17.95 0.24
C GLN A 401 -3.15 -18.01 -0.85
N LEU A 402 -1.97 -17.49 -0.59
CA LEU A 402 -0.90 -17.47 -1.60
C LEU A 402 -0.09 -18.77 -1.59
N PHE A 403 0.28 -19.26 -0.43
CA PHE A 403 1.19 -20.40 -0.30
C PHE A 403 0.46 -21.73 -0.45
N VAL A 404 -0.52 -21.97 0.43
CA VAL A 404 -1.21 -23.27 0.51
C VAL A 404 -2.10 -23.50 -0.71
N THR A 405 -2.87 -22.49 -1.13
CA THR A 405 -3.77 -22.64 -2.28
C THR A 405 -2.99 -22.93 -3.56
N ARG A 406 -1.86 -22.25 -3.80
CA ARG A 406 -1.04 -22.52 -4.99
C ARG A 406 -0.39 -23.88 -5.00
N ILE A 407 0.07 -24.38 -3.85
CA ILE A 407 0.62 -25.73 -3.75
C ILE A 407 -0.49 -26.76 -4.01
N ILE A 408 -1.62 -26.64 -3.34
CA ILE A 408 -2.76 -27.56 -3.55
C ILE A 408 -3.23 -27.50 -4.99
N GLN A 409 -3.41 -26.31 -5.54
CA GLN A 409 -3.83 -26.11 -6.93
C GLN A 409 -2.87 -26.77 -7.93
N ALA A 410 -1.55 -26.62 -7.73
CA ALA A 410 -0.54 -27.24 -8.59
C ALA A 410 -0.61 -28.78 -8.55
N ILE A 411 -0.72 -29.34 -7.34
CA ILE A 411 -0.81 -30.80 -7.16
C ILE A 411 -2.11 -31.34 -7.77
N VAL A 412 -3.24 -30.76 -7.40
CA VAL A 412 -4.58 -31.19 -7.89
C VAL A 412 -4.65 -31.08 -9.41
N ALA A 413 -4.26 -29.93 -9.97
CA ALA A 413 -4.25 -29.73 -11.42
C ALA A 413 -3.30 -30.71 -12.13
N GLY A 414 -2.13 -30.97 -11.51
CA GLY A 414 -1.17 -31.95 -12.03
C GLY A 414 -1.74 -33.35 -12.11
N PHE A 415 -2.42 -33.81 -11.07
CA PHE A 415 -3.07 -35.13 -11.07
C PHE A 415 -4.30 -35.17 -11.97
N VAL A 416 -5.16 -34.16 -11.96
CA VAL A 416 -6.38 -34.09 -12.78
C VAL A 416 -6.00 -34.10 -14.27
N LEU A 417 -5.11 -33.21 -14.69
CA LEU A 417 -4.67 -33.18 -16.09
C LEU A 417 -3.91 -34.45 -16.49
N GLY A 418 -3.02 -34.95 -15.60
CA GLY A 418 -2.33 -36.21 -15.82
C GLY A 418 -3.28 -37.40 -15.98
N SER A 419 -4.40 -37.44 -15.24
CA SER A 419 -5.39 -38.51 -15.34
C SER A 419 -6.28 -38.39 -16.60
N ILE A 420 -6.70 -37.17 -16.97
CA ILE A 420 -7.50 -36.93 -18.19
C ILE A 420 -6.71 -37.31 -19.44
N PHE A 421 -5.43 -36.96 -19.50
CA PHE A 421 -4.55 -37.26 -20.62
C PHE A 421 -3.68 -38.51 -20.39
N PHE A 422 -4.17 -39.46 -19.59
CA PHE A 422 -3.40 -40.63 -19.19
C PHE A 422 -2.90 -41.42 -20.41
N ASN A 423 -1.58 -41.65 -20.42
CA ASN A 423 -0.86 -42.48 -21.41
C ASN A 423 -1.04 -42.05 -22.89
N VAL A 424 -1.48 -40.81 -23.14
CA VAL A 424 -1.61 -40.24 -24.50
C VAL A 424 -0.25 -40.18 -25.21
N GLY A 425 0.84 -40.03 -24.44
CA GLY A 425 2.22 -40.01 -24.96
C GLY A 425 2.67 -41.30 -25.63
N ASN A 426 2.08 -42.46 -25.36
CA ASN A 426 2.46 -43.73 -25.95
C ASN A 426 1.58 -44.14 -27.16
N GLN A 427 0.49 -43.42 -27.47
CA GLN A 427 -0.41 -43.72 -28.58
C GLN A 427 0.16 -43.19 -29.90
N GLN A 428 0.08 -44.01 -30.98
CA GLN A 428 0.58 -43.69 -32.33
C GLN A 428 -0.61 -43.50 -33.27
N SER A 429 -1.29 -42.35 -33.18
CA SER A 429 -2.39 -42.02 -34.07
C SER A 429 -2.47 -40.50 -34.30
N HIS A 430 -3.00 -40.08 -35.39
CA HIS A 430 -3.25 -38.65 -35.69
C HIS A 430 -4.08 -37.96 -34.61
N ALA A 431 -5.09 -38.65 -34.07
CA ALA A 431 -5.91 -38.14 -32.97
C ALA A 431 -5.07 -37.92 -31.68
N ALA A 432 -4.14 -38.85 -31.36
CA ALA A 432 -3.24 -38.68 -30.21
C ALA A 432 -2.28 -37.50 -30.36
N LEU A 433 -1.83 -37.21 -31.58
CA LEU A 433 -0.99 -36.05 -31.88
C LEU A 433 -1.73 -34.74 -31.61
N GLN A 434 -2.97 -34.64 -32.07
CA GLN A 434 -3.80 -33.47 -31.82
C GLN A 434 -4.13 -33.31 -30.34
N THR A 435 -4.41 -34.42 -29.64
CA THR A 435 -4.68 -34.45 -28.21
C THR A 435 -3.48 -33.97 -27.39
N ARG A 436 -2.23 -34.37 -27.76
CA ARG A 436 -1.00 -33.88 -27.07
C ARG A 436 -0.76 -32.38 -27.28
N SER A 437 -0.97 -31.91 -28.51
CA SER A 437 -0.86 -30.45 -28.79
C SER A 437 -1.89 -29.66 -27.99
N GLY A 438 -3.14 -30.17 -27.88
CA GLY A 438 -4.19 -29.62 -27.04
C GLY A 438 -3.83 -29.63 -25.55
N PHE A 439 -3.23 -30.72 -25.07
CA PHE A 439 -2.72 -30.80 -23.68
C PHE A 439 -1.68 -29.72 -23.39
N PHE A 440 -0.69 -29.48 -24.26
CA PHE A 440 0.29 -28.42 -24.06
C PHE A 440 -0.36 -27.04 -24.05
N ALA A 441 -1.25 -26.77 -24.98
CA ALA A 441 -1.98 -25.51 -25.04
C ALA A 441 -2.82 -25.26 -23.78
N PHE A 442 -3.54 -26.28 -23.29
CA PHE A 442 -4.34 -26.18 -22.08
C PHE A 442 -3.49 -26.01 -20.82
N SER A 443 -2.40 -26.79 -20.69
CA SER A 443 -1.44 -26.68 -19.58
C SER A 443 -0.85 -25.27 -19.48
N LEU A 444 -0.45 -24.68 -20.61
CA LEU A 444 0.06 -23.32 -20.65
C LEU A 444 -1.00 -22.29 -20.24
N THR A 445 -2.25 -22.46 -20.72
CA THR A 445 -3.35 -21.57 -20.33
C THR A 445 -3.59 -21.63 -18.83
N PHE A 446 -3.65 -22.83 -18.27
CA PHE A 446 -3.80 -23.01 -16.83
C PHE A 446 -2.66 -22.37 -16.04
N LEU A 447 -1.40 -22.63 -16.40
CA LEU A 447 -0.23 -22.09 -15.69
C LEU A 447 -0.16 -20.56 -15.76
N LEU A 448 -0.43 -19.98 -16.94
CA LEU A 448 -0.41 -18.52 -17.12
C LEU A 448 -1.55 -17.83 -16.38
N SER A 449 -2.76 -18.42 -16.36
CA SER A 449 -3.93 -17.85 -15.69
C SER A 449 -3.87 -17.99 -14.16
N SER A 450 -3.28 -19.07 -13.63
CA SER A 450 -3.21 -19.33 -12.19
C SER A 450 -2.50 -18.22 -11.39
N THR A 451 -1.56 -17.51 -12.01
CA THR A 451 -0.81 -16.44 -11.33
C THR A 451 -1.61 -15.15 -11.13
N THR A 452 -2.75 -14.96 -11.83
CA THR A 452 -3.63 -13.78 -11.65
C THR A 452 -4.23 -13.70 -10.25
N GLU A 453 -4.34 -14.82 -9.55
CA GLU A 453 -4.79 -14.87 -8.14
C GLU A 453 -3.87 -14.08 -7.18
N GLY A 454 -2.62 -13.83 -7.56
CA GLY A 454 -1.70 -12.97 -6.82
C GLY A 454 -1.97 -11.46 -6.93
N LEU A 455 -2.81 -11.03 -7.86
CA LEU A 455 -3.05 -9.61 -8.12
C LEU A 455 -3.55 -8.81 -6.90
N PRO A 456 -4.54 -9.28 -6.11
CA PRO A 456 -4.99 -8.54 -4.92
C PRO A 456 -3.88 -8.34 -3.90
N ILE A 457 -3.02 -9.35 -3.71
CA ILE A 457 -1.90 -9.29 -2.76
C ILE A 457 -0.88 -8.23 -3.20
N PHE A 458 -0.54 -8.18 -4.49
CA PHE A 458 0.34 -7.14 -5.03
C PHE A 458 -0.26 -5.73 -4.94
N LEU A 459 -1.59 -5.60 -5.05
CA LEU A 459 -2.28 -4.32 -4.89
C LEU A 459 -2.23 -3.82 -3.44
N ASP A 460 -2.40 -4.71 -2.46
CA ASP A 460 -2.32 -4.38 -1.03
C ASP A 460 -0.87 -4.06 -0.62
N GLU A 461 0.10 -4.86 -1.09
CA GLU A 461 1.53 -4.57 -0.87
C GLU A 461 1.94 -3.22 -1.45
N ARG A 462 1.39 -2.81 -2.60
CA ARG A 462 1.65 -1.51 -3.21
C ARG A 462 1.25 -0.35 -2.30
N ARG A 463 0.15 -0.45 -1.51
CA ARG A 463 -0.26 0.60 -0.57
C ARG A 463 0.82 0.81 0.50
N GLY A 464 1.29 -0.27 1.13
CA GLY A 464 2.40 -0.23 2.09
C GLY A 464 3.69 0.31 1.47
N PHE A 465 4.05 -0.17 0.27
CA PHE A 465 5.20 0.28 -0.50
C PHE A 465 5.18 1.80 -0.75
N MET A 466 4.06 2.35 -1.22
CA MET A 466 3.92 3.79 -1.49
C MET A 466 4.07 4.63 -0.23
N ARG A 467 3.53 4.18 0.91
CA ARG A 467 3.69 4.84 2.21
C ARG A 467 5.16 4.85 2.65
N GLU A 468 5.82 3.69 2.66
CA GLU A 468 7.21 3.54 3.11
C GLU A 468 8.19 4.31 2.22
N THR A 469 8.03 4.23 0.90
CA THR A 469 8.93 4.91 -0.04
C THR A 469 8.70 6.42 -0.07
N SER A 470 7.48 6.93 0.18
CA SER A 470 7.23 8.37 0.32
C SER A 470 8.02 8.98 1.49
N GLY A 471 8.18 8.23 2.60
CA GLY A 471 9.03 8.57 3.73
C GLY A 471 10.52 8.28 3.53
N GLY A 472 10.94 7.75 2.37
CA GLY A 472 12.35 7.49 2.06
C GLY A 472 12.95 6.30 2.82
N ALA A 473 12.16 5.30 3.22
CA ALA A 473 12.63 4.16 4.00
C ALA A 473 13.63 3.28 3.23
N TYR A 474 13.41 3.06 1.94
CA TYR A 474 14.28 2.25 1.07
C TYR A 474 14.12 2.62 -0.41
N ARG A 475 14.99 2.06 -1.26
CA ARG A 475 14.99 2.29 -2.72
C ARG A 475 13.94 1.42 -3.42
N VAL A 476 13.35 1.96 -4.49
CA VAL A 476 12.40 1.22 -5.35
C VAL A 476 13.08 0.00 -5.98
N SER A 477 14.36 0.12 -6.39
CA SER A 477 15.14 -0.97 -6.96
C SER A 477 15.30 -2.15 -5.99
N SER A 478 15.58 -1.86 -4.70
CA SER A 478 15.73 -2.88 -3.66
C SER A 478 14.44 -3.66 -3.44
N TYR A 479 13.28 -2.97 -3.49
CA TYR A 479 11.96 -3.61 -3.39
C TYR A 479 11.68 -4.56 -4.56
N VAL A 480 11.83 -4.09 -5.81
CA VAL A 480 11.53 -4.90 -7.00
C VAL A 480 12.46 -6.12 -7.08
N LEU A 481 13.75 -5.93 -6.75
CA LEU A 481 14.72 -7.03 -6.77
C LEU A 481 14.48 -8.05 -5.65
N ALA A 482 14.20 -7.59 -4.42
CA ALA A 482 13.87 -8.49 -3.31
C ALA A 482 12.62 -9.33 -3.62
N ASN A 483 11.56 -8.70 -4.15
CA ASN A 483 10.35 -9.39 -4.59
C ASN A 483 10.67 -10.44 -5.68
N ALA A 484 11.46 -10.08 -6.70
CA ALA A 484 11.84 -11.02 -7.75
C ALA A 484 12.59 -12.23 -7.20
N LEU A 485 13.58 -12.01 -6.33
CA LEU A 485 14.42 -13.07 -5.76
C LEU A 485 13.64 -14.06 -4.90
N VAL A 486 12.67 -13.59 -4.12
CA VAL A 486 11.86 -14.44 -3.24
C VAL A 486 10.89 -15.31 -4.04
N PHE A 487 10.33 -14.81 -5.15
CA PHE A 487 9.42 -15.60 -5.99
C PHE A 487 10.14 -16.66 -6.83
N LEU A 488 11.47 -16.55 -7.08
CA LEU A 488 12.22 -17.55 -7.84
C LEU A 488 12.11 -18.97 -7.26
N PRO A 489 12.53 -19.25 -6.01
CA PRO A 489 12.46 -20.59 -5.44
C PRO A 489 11.02 -21.04 -5.18
N PHE A 490 10.13 -20.13 -4.83
CA PHE A 490 8.73 -20.45 -4.57
C PHE A 490 8.03 -20.98 -5.83
N LEU A 491 8.18 -20.29 -6.97
CA LEU A 491 7.57 -20.71 -8.23
C LEU A 491 8.27 -21.94 -8.83
N LEU A 492 9.55 -22.18 -8.51
CA LEU A 492 10.22 -23.43 -8.86
C LEU A 492 9.57 -24.63 -8.15
N LEU A 493 9.31 -24.50 -6.85
CA LEU A 493 8.62 -25.53 -6.08
C LEU A 493 7.22 -25.82 -6.67
N VAL A 494 6.43 -24.79 -6.95
CA VAL A 494 5.10 -24.91 -7.54
C VAL A 494 5.18 -25.58 -8.92
N GLY A 495 6.15 -25.18 -9.74
CA GLY A 495 6.41 -25.78 -11.06
C GLY A 495 6.75 -27.25 -10.99
N LEU A 496 7.61 -27.67 -10.07
CA LEU A 496 7.97 -29.09 -9.87
C LEU A 496 6.80 -29.94 -9.39
N LEU A 497 6.00 -29.40 -8.44
CA LEU A 497 4.80 -30.09 -7.93
C LEU A 497 3.75 -30.32 -9.02
N TYR A 498 3.63 -29.39 -9.97
CA TYR A 498 2.78 -29.55 -11.14
C TYR A 498 3.39 -30.50 -12.18
N SER A 499 4.66 -30.31 -12.53
CA SER A 499 5.33 -31.03 -13.63
C SER A 499 5.47 -32.53 -13.35
N THR A 500 5.76 -32.91 -12.10
CA THR A 500 6.01 -34.30 -11.75
C THR A 500 4.83 -35.23 -12.06
N PRO A 501 3.61 -35.02 -11.52
CA PRO A 501 2.49 -35.89 -11.84
C PRO A 501 2.08 -35.80 -13.31
N VAL A 502 2.06 -34.60 -13.89
CA VAL A 502 1.66 -34.40 -15.29
C VAL A 502 2.57 -35.16 -16.25
N TYR A 503 3.88 -35.01 -16.12
CA TYR A 503 4.84 -35.57 -17.07
C TYR A 503 4.77 -37.09 -17.14
N TRP A 504 4.69 -37.75 -15.98
CA TRP A 504 4.71 -39.21 -15.88
C TRP A 504 3.34 -39.83 -16.17
N LEU A 505 2.23 -39.22 -15.75
CA LEU A 505 0.88 -39.77 -16.02
C LEU A 505 0.48 -39.62 -17.48
N VAL A 506 0.78 -38.51 -18.12
CA VAL A 506 0.54 -38.32 -19.55
C VAL A 506 1.40 -39.25 -20.41
N GLY A 507 2.50 -39.74 -19.85
CA GLY A 507 3.43 -40.64 -20.55
C GLY A 507 4.23 -39.91 -21.61
N LEU A 508 4.64 -38.68 -21.37
CA LEU A 508 5.52 -37.89 -22.23
C LEU A 508 6.89 -38.59 -22.36
N ARG A 509 7.83 -37.99 -23.03
CA ARG A 509 9.17 -38.50 -23.22
C ARG A 509 9.75 -39.01 -21.89
N LYS A 510 10.06 -40.34 -21.79
CA LYS A 510 10.45 -41.01 -20.53
C LYS A 510 11.91 -40.77 -20.12
N ASP A 511 12.56 -39.75 -20.66
CA ASP A 511 13.94 -39.39 -20.38
C ASP A 511 13.99 -38.31 -19.27
N ILE A 512 15.00 -38.41 -18.40
CA ILE A 512 15.21 -37.42 -17.32
C ILE A 512 15.52 -36.03 -17.90
N ASP A 513 16.28 -35.96 -18.99
CA ASP A 513 16.60 -34.70 -19.67
C ASP A 513 15.34 -34.01 -20.21
N GLY A 514 14.41 -34.77 -20.76
CA GLY A 514 13.12 -34.30 -21.21
C GLY A 514 12.27 -33.75 -20.06
N PHE A 515 12.26 -34.43 -18.91
CA PHE A 515 11.57 -34.00 -17.71
C PHE A 515 12.17 -32.72 -17.11
N LEU A 516 13.49 -32.63 -17.01
CA LEU A 516 14.16 -31.43 -16.49
C LEU A 516 13.91 -30.22 -17.38
N TYR A 517 13.98 -30.42 -18.72
CA TYR A 517 13.65 -29.33 -19.65
C TYR A 517 12.18 -28.91 -19.57
N PHE A 518 11.22 -29.85 -19.49
CA PHE A 518 9.81 -29.59 -19.31
C PHE A 518 9.57 -28.76 -18.02
N SER A 519 10.17 -29.19 -16.91
CA SER A 519 10.06 -28.50 -15.62
C SER A 519 10.68 -27.09 -15.66
N LEU A 520 11.80 -26.93 -16.38
CA LEU A 520 12.42 -25.62 -16.61
C LEU A 520 11.48 -24.68 -17.38
N VAL A 521 10.85 -25.16 -18.45
CA VAL A 521 9.89 -24.36 -19.24
C VAL A 521 8.69 -23.99 -18.38
N VAL A 522 8.12 -24.90 -17.61
CA VAL A 522 7.01 -24.64 -16.68
C VAL A 522 7.39 -23.56 -15.66
N TRP A 523 8.58 -23.65 -15.08
CA TRP A 523 9.09 -22.64 -14.15
C TRP A 523 9.20 -21.25 -14.79
N LEU A 524 9.76 -21.18 -16.01
CA LEU A 524 9.88 -19.91 -16.75
C LEU A 524 8.50 -19.33 -17.10
N VAL A 525 7.52 -20.17 -17.43
CA VAL A 525 6.12 -19.74 -17.68
C VAL A 525 5.52 -19.10 -16.42
N LEU A 526 5.67 -19.74 -15.27
CA LEU A 526 5.18 -19.19 -14.00
C LEU A 526 5.86 -17.86 -13.64
N LEU A 527 7.18 -17.77 -13.84
CA LEU A 527 7.94 -16.53 -13.61
C LEU A 527 7.51 -15.41 -14.57
N MET A 528 7.29 -15.73 -15.83
CA MET A 528 6.86 -14.77 -16.86
C MET A 528 5.48 -14.22 -16.56
N SER A 529 4.53 -15.09 -16.21
CA SER A 529 3.19 -14.68 -15.79
C SER A 529 3.20 -13.88 -14.49
N ASN A 530 3.95 -14.30 -13.46
CA ASN A 530 4.08 -13.55 -12.21
C ASN A 530 4.70 -12.15 -12.44
N SER A 531 5.65 -12.03 -13.36
CA SER A 531 6.26 -10.73 -13.71
C SER A 531 5.28 -9.80 -14.43
N LEU A 532 4.44 -10.37 -15.31
CA LEU A 532 3.36 -9.65 -15.96
C LEU A 532 2.34 -9.14 -14.93
N VAL A 533 1.87 -10.01 -14.03
CA VAL A 533 0.89 -9.64 -12.98
C VAL A 533 1.46 -8.55 -12.07
N ALA A 534 2.72 -8.66 -11.66
CA ALA A 534 3.39 -7.62 -10.87
C ALA A 534 3.46 -6.27 -11.62
N CYS A 535 3.73 -6.30 -12.94
CA CYS A 535 3.75 -5.10 -13.77
C CYS A 535 2.36 -4.44 -13.84
N PHE A 536 1.30 -5.23 -14.10
CA PHE A 536 -0.06 -4.71 -14.16
C PHE A 536 -0.56 -4.25 -12.80
N SER A 537 -0.18 -4.90 -11.68
CA SER A 537 -0.50 -4.43 -10.33
C SER A 537 0.02 -3.01 -10.06
N ALA A 538 1.13 -2.63 -10.67
CA ALA A 538 1.66 -1.26 -10.58
C ALA A 538 0.86 -0.24 -11.40
N LEU A 539 0.19 -0.67 -12.48
CA LEU A 539 -0.58 0.21 -13.38
C LEU A 539 -2.02 0.43 -12.93
N VAL A 540 -2.72 -0.67 -12.61
CA VAL A 540 -4.18 -0.64 -12.41
C VAL A 540 -4.55 -0.11 -11.03
N PRO A 541 -5.68 0.63 -10.90
CA PRO A 541 -6.14 1.12 -9.61
C PRO A 541 -6.78 0.02 -8.75
N ASN A 542 -7.58 -0.86 -9.34
CA ASN A 542 -8.45 -1.83 -8.67
C ASN A 542 -8.25 -3.24 -9.21
N PHE A 543 -8.63 -4.24 -8.40
CA PHE A 543 -8.58 -5.66 -8.77
C PHE A 543 -9.44 -5.99 -9.99
N ILE A 544 -10.68 -5.47 -10.07
CA ILE A 544 -11.63 -5.77 -11.16
C ILE A 544 -11.06 -5.33 -12.51
N LEU A 545 -10.57 -4.10 -12.62
CA LEU A 545 -9.96 -3.61 -13.85
C LEU A 545 -8.70 -4.40 -14.20
N GLY A 546 -7.87 -4.72 -13.20
CA GLY A 546 -6.64 -5.46 -13.38
C GLY A 546 -6.87 -6.87 -13.89
N SER A 547 -7.78 -7.62 -13.29
CA SER A 547 -8.14 -8.98 -13.71
C SER A 547 -8.74 -9.01 -15.12
N SER A 548 -9.61 -8.05 -15.46
CA SER A 548 -10.21 -7.95 -16.79
C SER A 548 -9.17 -7.67 -17.88
N VAL A 549 -8.24 -6.74 -17.63
CA VAL A 549 -7.17 -6.42 -18.59
C VAL A 549 -6.23 -7.60 -18.78
N ILE A 550 -5.82 -8.26 -17.69
CA ILE A 550 -4.94 -9.44 -17.77
C ILE A 550 -5.64 -10.57 -18.50
N ALA A 551 -6.92 -10.85 -18.21
CA ALA A 551 -7.68 -11.89 -18.88
C ALA A 551 -7.82 -11.62 -20.40
N GLY A 552 -8.12 -10.38 -20.80
CA GLY A 552 -8.17 -9.97 -22.20
C GLY A 552 -6.83 -10.15 -22.93
N LEU A 553 -5.72 -9.76 -22.29
CA LEU A 553 -4.39 -9.97 -22.82
C LEU A 553 -4.02 -11.46 -22.95
N MET A 554 -4.35 -12.27 -21.94
CA MET A 554 -4.09 -13.71 -21.98
C MET A 554 -4.87 -14.38 -23.08
N GLY A 555 -6.16 -14.02 -23.28
CA GLY A 555 -6.97 -14.49 -24.39
C GLY A 555 -6.38 -14.11 -25.75
N SER A 556 -5.93 -12.86 -25.90
CA SER A 556 -5.27 -12.40 -27.13
C SER A 556 -3.96 -13.16 -27.39
N PHE A 557 -3.12 -13.34 -26.39
CA PHE A 557 -1.86 -14.08 -26.52
C PHE A 557 -2.11 -15.56 -26.87
N PHE A 558 -3.16 -16.16 -26.30
CA PHE A 558 -3.54 -17.53 -26.61
C PHE A 558 -3.99 -17.68 -28.07
N LEU A 559 -4.81 -16.74 -28.57
CA LEU A 559 -5.26 -16.75 -29.97
C LEU A 559 -4.09 -16.69 -30.95
N PHE A 560 -3.11 -15.81 -30.70
CA PHE A 560 -1.94 -15.63 -31.55
C PHE A 560 -0.73 -16.54 -31.18
N SER A 561 -0.94 -17.59 -30.38
CA SER A 561 0.10 -18.51 -29.92
C SER A 561 0.75 -19.38 -31.01
N GLY A 562 0.07 -19.55 -32.14
CA GLY A 562 0.43 -20.51 -33.19
C GLY A 562 -0.32 -21.84 -33.08
N TYR A 563 -1.06 -22.07 -31.98
CA TYR A 563 -1.90 -23.27 -31.81
C TYR A 563 -3.20 -23.19 -32.61
N PHE A 564 -3.97 -22.09 -32.48
CA PHE A 564 -5.23 -21.91 -33.22
C PHE A 564 -5.02 -21.40 -34.64
N ILE A 565 -4.17 -20.40 -34.81
CA ILE A 565 -3.89 -19.76 -36.08
C ILE A 565 -2.41 -19.94 -36.38
N SER A 566 -2.09 -20.70 -37.44
CA SER A 566 -0.70 -20.82 -37.89
C SER A 566 -0.17 -19.47 -38.37
N LYS A 567 1.12 -19.23 -38.18
CA LYS A 567 1.80 -17.96 -38.51
C LYS A 567 1.48 -17.45 -39.92
N GLU A 568 1.39 -18.36 -40.90
CA GLU A 568 1.14 -18.03 -42.30
C GLU A 568 -0.26 -17.46 -42.57
N LYS A 569 -1.24 -17.79 -41.71
CA LYS A 569 -2.62 -17.33 -41.81
C LYS A 569 -2.90 -16.05 -41.02
N ILE A 570 -1.93 -15.54 -40.24
CA ILE A 570 -2.08 -14.32 -39.48
C ILE A 570 -1.92 -13.11 -40.44
N PRO A 571 -2.89 -12.17 -40.48
CA PRO A 571 -2.74 -10.96 -41.27
C PRO A 571 -1.48 -10.17 -40.87
N SER A 572 -0.80 -9.55 -41.85
CA SER A 572 0.47 -8.86 -41.67
C SER A 572 0.44 -7.78 -40.57
N TYR A 573 -0.70 -7.10 -40.41
CA TYR A 573 -0.90 -6.07 -39.37
C TYR A 573 -1.10 -6.63 -37.96
N TRP A 574 -1.32 -7.96 -37.79
CA TRP A 574 -1.40 -8.62 -36.49
C TRP A 574 -0.17 -9.49 -36.16
N ILE A 575 0.78 -9.61 -37.08
CA ILE A 575 1.94 -10.50 -36.91
C ILE A 575 2.79 -10.17 -35.67
N TYR A 576 2.81 -8.89 -35.26
CA TYR A 576 3.51 -8.48 -34.03
C TYR A 576 2.92 -9.12 -32.77
N MET A 577 1.60 -9.39 -32.72
CA MET A 577 0.96 -10.05 -31.59
C MET A 577 1.43 -11.51 -31.44
N HIS A 578 1.73 -12.20 -32.55
CA HIS A 578 2.30 -13.53 -32.51
C HIS A 578 3.68 -13.53 -31.84
N TYR A 579 4.55 -12.53 -32.12
CA TYR A 579 5.85 -12.42 -31.47
C TYR A 579 5.78 -11.89 -30.04
N LEU A 580 4.75 -11.14 -29.67
CA LEU A 580 4.52 -10.66 -28.32
C LEU A 580 3.82 -11.70 -27.42
N SER A 581 3.26 -12.76 -28.01
CA SER A 581 2.51 -13.78 -27.29
C SER A 581 3.40 -14.53 -26.29
N LEU A 582 2.97 -14.54 -25.03
CA LEU A 582 3.60 -15.30 -23.95
C LEU A 582 3.39 -16.81 -24.07
N PHE A 583 2.42 -17.25 -24.89
CA PHE A 583 2.14 -18.67 -25.14
C PHE A 583 3.03 -19.27 -26.22
N LYS A 584 3.44 -18.49 -27.22
CA LYS A 584 4.18 -18.96 -28.39
C LYS A 584 5.46 -19.73 -28.00
N TYR A 585 6.36 -19.07 -27.30
CA TYR A 585 7.69 -19.61 -27.01
C TYR A 585 7.66 -20.85 -26.13
N PRO A 586 6.87 -20.87 -25.01
CA PRO A 586 6.72 -22.09 -24.22
C PRO A 586 6.06 -23.23 -25.01
N PHE A 587 5.06 -22.93 -25.84
CA PHE A 587 4.41 -23.95 -26.67
C PHE A 587 5.39 -24.59 -27.66
N GLU A 588 6.17 -23.78 -28.37
CA GLU A 588 7.25 -24.25 -29.26
C GLU A 588 8.29 -25.09 -28.49
N CYS A 589 8.71 -24.65 -27.29
CA CYS A 589 9.64 -25.39 -26.45
C CYS A 589 9.12 -26.76 -26.05
N LEU A 590 7.85 -26.85 -25.63
CA LEU A 590 7.22 -28.14 -25.25
C LEU A 590 7.07 -29.08 -26.44
N MET A 591 6.65 -28.55 -27.59
CA MET A 591 6.54 -29.32 -28.83
C MET A 591 7.91 -29.86 -29.28
N ILE A 592 8.93 -29.03 -29.29
CA ILE A 592 10.28 -29.46 -29.69
C ILE A 592 10.88 -30.48 -28.67
N ASN A 593 10.58 -30.30 -27.36
CA ASN A 593 11.03 -31.24 -26.35
C ASN A 593 10.46 -32.66 -26.55
N GLU A 594 9.19 -32.75 -26.97
CA GLU A 594 8.48 -34.02 -27.16
C GLU A 594 8.86 -34.69 -28.50
N TYR A 595 8.85 -33.91 -29.60
CA TYR A 595 8.96 -34.43 -30.97
C TYR A 595 10.33 -34.24 -31.61
N GLY A 596 11.25 -33.53 -30.96
CA GLY A 596 12.59 -33.22 -31.51
C GLY A 596 13.68 -34.21 -31.10
N GLY A 597 14.92 -33.94 -31.58
CA GLY A 597 16.12 -34.69 -31.28
C GLY A 597 16.21 -36.05 -32.00
N GLU A 598 17.15 -36.92 -31.59
CA GLU A 598 17.39 -38.23 -32.20
C GLU A 598 16.16 -39.16 -32.11
N ARG A 599 15.41 -39.10 -31.00
CA ARG A 599 14.18 -39.87 -30.84
C ARG A 599 13.11 -39.42 -31.85
N GLY A 600 13.01 -38.13 -32.14
CA GLY A 600 12.04 -37.61 -33.14
C GLY A 600 12.33 -38.07 -34.56
N LYS A 601 13.58 -38.45 -34.87
CA LYS A 601 13.97 -39.04 -36.17
C LYS A 601 13.52 -40.49 -36.28
N THR A 602 13.54 -41.24 -35.20
CA THR A 602 13.24 -42.69 -35.17
C THR A 602 11.79 -42.98 -34.79
N TRP A 603 11.13 -42.07 -34.02
CA TRP A 603 9.80 -42.30 -33.52
C TRP A 603 8.73 -42.01 -34.56
N CYS A 604 7.94 -43.05 -34.85
CA CYS A 604 6.83 -42.95 -35.77
C CYS A 604 5.57 -42.45 -35.05
N LEU A 605 4.97 -41.35 -35.54
CA LEU A 605 3.79 -40.73 -34.98
C LEU A 605 2.51 -41.27 -35.61
N GLU A 606 2.58 -41.68 -36.90
CA GLU A 606 1.44 -42.21 -37.64
C GLU A 606 1.85 -43.39 -38.49
N ILE A 607 1.15 -44.52 -38.30
CA ILE A 607 1.39 -45.75 -39.02
C ILE A 607 0.16 -46.05 -39.87
N SER A 608 0.33 -46.26 -41.20
CA SER A 608 -0.70 -46.75 -42.09
C SER A 608 -0.14 -47.89 -42.94
N ASN A 609 -0.87 -48.99 -43.04
CA ASN A 609 -0.46 -50.18 -43.76
C ASN A 609 0.90 -50.75 -43.37
N GLY A 610 1.26 -50.64 -42.07
CA GLY A 610 2.56 -51.14 -41.56
C GLY A 610 3.79 -50.29 -41.92
N LYS A 611 3.58 -49.15 -42.61
CA LYS A 611 4.65 -48.20 -42.92
C LYS A 611 4.47 -46.91 -42.10
N CYS A 612 5.58 -46.34 -41.66
CA CYS A 612 5.53 -45.03 -41.00
C CYS A 612 5.33 -43.94 -42.03
N ILE A 613 4.27 -43.11 -41.81
CA ILE A 613 3.94 -41.97 -42.68
C ILE A 613 4.53 -40.68 -42.15
N LEU A 614 4.57 -40.50 -40.81
CA LEU A 614 4.97 -39.24 -40.19
C LEU A 614 5.95 -39.48 -39.04
N HIS A 615 7.18 -38.94 -39.17
CA HIS A 615 8.15 -38.88 -38.08
C HIS A 615 8.06 -37.60 -37.29
N GLY A 616 8.51 -37.58 -36.02
CA GLY A 616 8.44 -36.44 -35.13
C GLY A 616 9.09 -35.16 -35.68
N VAL A 617 10.28 -35.31 -36.29
CA VAL A 617 11.00 -34.18 -36.92
C VAL A 617 10.23 -33.62 -38.13
N GLU A 618 9.59 -34.46 -38.90
CA GLU A 618 8.80 -34.08 -40.06
C GLU A 618 7.53 -33.31 -39.64
N PHE A 619 6.90 -33.76 -38.56
CA PHE A 619 5.78 -33.05 -37.94
C PHE A 619 6.20 -31.64 -37.45
N LEU A 620 7.33 -31.50 -36.76
CA LEU A 620 7.85 -30.18 -36.37
C LEU A 620 8.11 -29.29 -37.57
N ARG A 621 8.63 -29.82 -38.67
CA ARG A 621 8.86 -29.07 -39.91
C ARG A 621 7.54 -28.59 -40.55
N GLN A 622 6.48 -29.41 -40.54
CA GLN A 622 5.14 -29.02 -41.00
C GLN A 622 4.55 -27.88 -40.15
N GLN A 623 4.89 -27.84 -38.86
CA GLN A 623 4.49 -26.74 -37.96
C GLN A 623 5.43 -25.52 -38.04
N GLY A 624 6.43 -25.54 -38.93
CA GLY A 624 7.41 -24.46 -39.08
C GLY A 624 8.45 -24.37 -37.93
N LEU A 625 8.58 -25.43 -37.13
CA LEU A 625 9.49 -25.50 -35.98
C LEU A 625 10.82 -26.19 -36.34
N LYS A 626 11.93 -25.67 -35.76
CA LYS A 626 13.28 -26.23 -35.95
C LYS A 626 13.84 -26.68 -34.60
N ASP A 627 14.54 -27.78 -34.54
CA ASP A 627 15.20 -28.31 -33.34
C ASP A 627 16.14 -27.27 -32.67
N SER A 628 16.81 -26.43 -33.46
CA SER A 628 17.68 -25.36 -32.94
C SER A 628 16.94 -24.31 -32.09
N GLN A 629 15.64 -24.17 -32.25
CA GLN A 629 14.82 -23.22 -31.50
C GLN A 629 14.61 -23.66 -30.04
N LYS A 630 14.86 -24.92 -29.69
CA LYS A 630 14.73 -25.47 -28.33
C LYS A 630 15.44 -24.59 -27.30
N TRP A 631 16.70 -24.26 -27.57
CA TRP A 631 17.50 -23.44 -26.65
C TRP A 631 17.43 -21.95 -26.93
N SER A 632 17.14 -21.50 -28.15
CA SER A 632 17.03 -20.07 -28.48
C SER A 632 15.74 -19.42 -27.99
N ASN A 633 14.69 -20.18 -27.70
CA ASN A 633 13.44 -19.65 -27.14
C ASN A 633 13.56 -19.35 -25.63
N LEU A 634 14.45 -20.02 -24.88
CA LEU A 634 14.63 -19.77 -23.44
C LEU A 634 15.13 -18.34 -23.14
N PRO A 635 16.17 -17.80 -23.82
CA PRO A 635 16.56 -16.39 -23.67
C PRO A 635 15.43 -15.40 -23.98
N VAL A 636 14.55 -15.72 -24.95
CA VAL A 636 13.39 -14.88 -25.25
C VAL A 636 12.41 -14.86 -24.06
N MET A 637 12.11 -16.01 -23.47
CA MET A 637 11.28 -16.09 -22.26
C MET A 637 11.91 -15.30 -21.09
N LEU A 638 13.24 -15.43 -20.90
CA LEU A 638 13.96 -14.64 -19.90
C LEU A 638 13.89 -13.14 -20.18
N SER A 639 13.96 -12.73 -21.45
CA SER A 639 13.84 -11.32 -21.83
C SER A 639 12.46 -10.74 -21.50
N PHE A 640 11.38 -11.53 -21.63
CA PHE A 640 10.04 -11.12 -21.18
C PHE A 640 9.98 -10.95 -19.65
N ILE A 641 10.57 -11.89 -18.89
CA ILE A 641 10.63 -11.79 -17.42
C ILE A 641 11.34 -10.50 -17.01
N VAL A 642 12.54 -10.26 -17.55
CA VAL A 642 13.33 -9.05 -17.25
C VAL A 642 12.61 -7.81 -17.73
N GLY A 643 12.05 -7.83 -18.94
CA GLY A 643 11.31 -6.70 -19.52
C GLY A 643 10.12 -6.26 -18.66
N TYR A 644 9.27 -7.19 -18.22
CA TYR A 644 8.14 -6.88 -17.33
C TYR A 644 8.60 -6.42 -15.94
N ARG A 645 9.71 -6.96 -15.40
CA ARG A 645 10.28 -6.48 -14.12
C ARG A 645 10.86 -5.09 -14.24
N MET A 646 11.54 -4.77 -15.34
CA MET A 646 12.03 -3.42 -15.61
C MET A 646 10.88 -2.44 -15.80
N LEU A 647 9.84 -2.81 -16.54
CA LEU A 647 8.65 -1.98 -16.72
C LEU A 647 7.94 -1.72 -15.38
N ASN A 648 7.79 -2.76 -14.55
CA ASN A 648 7.28 -2.63 -13.17
C ASN A 648 8.12 -1.63 -12.35
N PHE A 649 9.45 -1.75 -12.41
CA PHE A 649 10.37 -0.81 -11.75
C PHE A 649 10.15 0.63 -12.21
N PHE A 650 10.09 0.87 -13.52
CA PHE A 650 9.88 2.22 -14.06
C PHE A 650 8.53 2.81 -13.67
N ILE A 651 7.46 2.01 -13.70
CA ILE A 651 6.13 2.46 -13.30
C ILE A 651 6.09 2.83 -11.81
N LEU A 652 6.62 1.97 -10.93
CA LEU A 652 6.70 2.24 -9.50
C LEU A 652 7.61 3.43 -9.21
N TRP A 653 8.75 3.52 -9.87
CA TRP A 653 9.67 4.65 -9.74
C TRP A 653 9.01 5.97 -10.16
N PHE A 654 8.31 5.99 -11.30
CA PHE A 654 7.59 7.15 -11.77
C PHE A 654 6.47 7.58 -10.80
N ARG A 655 5.70 6.62 -10.29
CA ARG A 655 4.69 6.89 -9.25
C ARG A 655 5.31 7.48 -7.99
N CYS A 656 6.39 6.87 -7.47
CA CYS A 656 7.12 7.40 -6.31
C CYS A 656 7.72 8.78 -6.57
N TYR A 657 8.24 9.01 -7.78
CA TYR A 657 8.77 10.31 -8.18
C TYR A 657 7.67 11.38 -8.21
N ARG A 658 6.50 11.04 -8.74
CA ARG A 658 5.34 11.95 -8.80
C ARG A 658 4.79 12.28 -7.41
N THR A 659 4.78 11.32 -6.49
CA THR A 659 4.36 11.56 -5.08
C THR A 659 5.42 12.28 -4.25
N ARG A 660 6.69 12.26 -4.70
CA ARG A 660 7.78 13.00 -4.03
C ARG A 660 7.96 14.43 -4.56
N LYS A 661 7.50 14.72 -5.79
CA LYS A 661 7.44 16.05 -6.36
C LYS A 661 6.16 16.76 -5.95
#